data_7553c1e9235bc917c54c6c859731b3fe
#
_entry.id   7553c1e9235bc917c54c6c859731b3fe
#
_cell.length_a   1.000
_cell.length_b   1.000
_cell.length_c   1.000
_cell.angle_alpha   90.00
_cell.angle_beta   90.00
_cell.angle_gamma   90.00
#
_symmetry.space_group_name_H-M   'P 1'
#
loop_
_entity.id
_entity.type
_entity.pdbx_description
1 polymer ?
#
loop_
_entity_poly.entity_id
_entity_poly.type
_entity_poly.pdbx_seq_one_letter_code
_entity_poly.pdbx_strand_id
1 'polypeptide(L)'
;MTNYPVNKIRNVCLMGHGGDGKTSLIESLLNISGATDRVGKIADGNTVCDFDPEEIRRKFSISTAVAPVEWNGCKINLLDTPGFFDFESEVQCAMRVAESALIVATGKSGPGVGTEKAWERCEERAMPRMFYISKIDEENSDYYTSLHKLQKQFGVSVAPIVVPIFEGNRDTVGIVDCVIRKAYRMDGNKRVEIPIPDDMKDRIDQHRAALCENIAELSEDLMERYFAGEEFSDEELIAGIRQGVKDLVLAPVFCGTAATGIGSYALLKGIADYMPSPDEKPVELCEDEKGELIEINCAPNGSTCAFVFKTVADQYGRFSYFKVMSGEVKQDMTLVNKRADANEKMGHIFTVCGKKTTEVPVVGCGDIGAVSKLVTTKTGDTLSMSVRKVELEPIEFAPPCYTQAIAAKVKGAEEKISTGLARLHDEDPSFETEFNPETKQHLISGAGDIQLDVLCSKLRDKFGVEVTLSAPIVPYREKIRKPVTVEGKHKKQSGGHGQYGHVKMEFAPYTEGDYLFQEKIFGGSVPKNFHPAVDKGIREAMEHGVLAGYPMVGLRATLLDGSYHDVDSNELSFKMAARLAYKAGIPQASPVLLEPVCSMKVVIPDSYMGDVIGDLNKRRGRIMGMNPIDGGKQEIIAECPMAELGDYAIKLRSMTQGRGSFVSKFERYDEAPAPVQEKVIAENKARMEALNKD
;
A
#
# COMPACT_ATOMS: atom_id res chain seq x y z
N MET A 1 22.91 7.54 23.69
CA MET A 1 22.99 6.17 23.17
C MET A 1 24.38 5.95 22.61
N THR A 2 24.99 4.83 22.93
CA THR A 2 26.33 4.45 22.48
C THR A 2 26.26 4.00 21.02
N ASN A 3 27.30 4.27 20.23
CA ASN A 3 27.41 3.70 18.89
C ASN A 3 27.72 2.21 19.03
N TYR A 4 26.79 1.36 18.60
CA TYR A 4 26.93 -0.10 18.68
C TYR A 4 27.68 -0.64 17.46
N PRO A 5 28.55 -1.65 17.62
CA PRO A 5 29.13 -2.35 16.48
C PRO A 5 28.03 -3.10 15.72
N VAL A 6 28.16 -3.23 14.41
CA VAL A 6 27.13 -3.76 13.51
C VAL A 6 26.63 -5.15 13.91
N ASN A 7 27.51 -6.04 14.40
CA ASN A 7 27.16 -7.38 14.87
C ASN A 7 26.35 -7.39 16.19
N LYS A 8 26.18 -6.23 16.83
CA LYS A 8 25.38 -6.02 18.04
C LYS A 8 24.07 -5.25 17.77
N ILE A 9 23.73 -5.06 16.52
CA ILE A 9 22.46 -4.44 16.11
C ILE A 9 21.49 -5.53 15.65
N ARG A 10 20.21 -5.34 15.94
CA ARG A 10 19.10 -6.15 15.42
C ARG A 10 18.00 -5.21 14.94
N ASN A 11 17.65 -5.25 13.67
CA ASN A 11 16.49 -4.53 13.13
C ASN A 11 15.37 -5.53 12.89
N VAL A 12 14.32 -5.45 13.68
CA VAL A 12 13.23 -6.44 13.72
C VAL A 12 11.92 -5.78 13.37
N CYS A 13 11.29 -6.25 12.29
CA CYS A 13 9.96 -5.81 11.88
C CYS A 13 8.89 -6.63 12.60
N LEU A 14 8.00 -5.99 13.39
CA LEU A 14 6.86 -6.66 14.01
C LEU A 14 5.70 -6.71 13.02
N MET A 15 5.29 -7.91 12.65
CA MET A 15 4.22 -8.17 11.69
C MET A 15 3.09 -9.00 12.31
N GLY A 16 1.92 -9.02 11.69
CA GLY A 16 0.75 -9.77 12.15
C GLY A 16 -0.55 -9.03 11.96
N HIS A 17 -1.66 -9.65 12.30
CA HIS A 17 -3.00 -9.09 12.10
C HIS A 17 -3.28 -7.88 12.99
N GLY A 18 -4.25 -7.05 12.60
CA GLY A 18 -4.75 -5.96 13.42
C GLY A 18 -5.33 -6.50 14.73
N GLY A 19 -4.89 -5.95 15.87
CA GLY A 19 -5.35 -6.39 17.18
C GLY A 19 -4.57 -7.56 17.81
N ASP A 20 -3.58 -8.15 17.15
CA ASP A 20 -2.76 -9.25 17.72
C ASP A 20 -1.80 -8.80 18.84
N GLY A 21 -1.69 -7.50 19.10
CA GLY A 21 -0.95 -6.97 20.25
C GLY A 21 0.50 -6.59 19.98
N LYS A 22 0.87 -6.28 18.72
CA LYS A 22 2.22 -5.82 18.33
C LYS A 22 2.69 -4.62 19.16
N THR A 23 1.95 -3.52 19.11
CA THR A 23 2.25 -2.30 19.88
C THR A 23 2.29 -2.55 21.37
N SER A 24 1.35 -3.33 21.92
CA SER A 24 1.34 -3.69 23.36
C SER A 24 2.57 -4.53 23.75
N LEU A 25 3.02 -5.41 22.85
CA LEU A 25 4.25 -6.18 23.06
C LEU A 25 5.47 -5.25 23.13
N ILE A 26 5.60 -4.30 22.22
CA ILE A 26 6.70 -3.31 22.21
C ILE A 26 6.70 -2.51 23.52
N GLU A 27 5.53 -2.06 24.00
CA GLU A 27 5.42 -1.37 25.29
C GLU A 27 5.97 -2.20 26.45
N SER A 28 5.66 -3.50 26.47
CA SER A 28 6.20 -4.42 27.46
C SER A 28 7.72 -4.58 27.35
N LEU A 29 8.26 -4.70 26.12
CA LEU A 29 9.70 -4.84 25.87
C LEU A 29 10.47 -3.56 26.26
N LEU A 30 9.92 -2.38 25.96
CA LEU A 30 10.47 -1.08 26.37
C LEU A 30 10.52 -0.94 27.89
N ASN A 31 9.46 -1.36 28.59
CA ASN A 31 9.42 -1.29 30.04
C ASN A 31 10.39 -2.29 30.70
N ILE A 32 10.42 -3.52 30.27
CA ILE A 32 11.31 -4.57 30.80
C ILE A 32 12.79 -4.22 30.57
N SER A 33 13.14 -3.59 29.44
CA SER A 33 14.50 -3.12 29.17
C SER A 33 14.89 -1.86 29.94
N GLY A 34 13.95 -1.19 30.58
CA GLY A 34 14.16 0.08 31.29
C GLY A 34 14.19 1.29 30.34
N ALA A 35 13.81 1.14 29.08
CA ALA A 35 13.69 2.24 28.13
C ALA A 35 12.51 3.17 28.48
N THR A 36 11.48 2.63 29.16
CA THR A 36 10.35 3.38 29.71
C THR A 36 10.08 3.00 31.16
N ASP A 37 9.58 3.95 31.96
CA ASP A 37 9.25 3.73 33.36
C ASP A 37 7.86 3.08 33.55
N ARG A 38 7.07 2.97 32.49
CA ARG A 38 5.71 2.43 32.51
C ARG A 38 5.38 1.72 31.19
N VAL A 39 4.43 0.81 31.26
CA VAL A 39 3.82 0.19 30.07
C VAL A 39 2.69 1.10 29.59
N GLY A 40 2.79 1.61 28.36
CA GLY A 40 1.73 2.36 27.72
C GLY A 40 0.55 1.45 27.33
N LYS A 41 -0.64 2.04 27.18
CA LYS A 41 -1.87 1.34 26.78
C LYS A 41 -2.52 2.04 25.60
N ILE A 42 -2.91 1.28 24.59
CA ILE A 42 -3.60 1.79 23.39
C ILE A 42 -4.93 2.48 23.80
N ALA A 43 -5.66 1.89 24.78
CA ALA A 43 -6.91 2.46 25.26
C ALA A 43 -6.75 3.87 25.86
N ASP A 44 -5.61 4.13 26.51
CA ASP A 44 -5.28 5.40 27.17
C ASP A 44 -4.60 6.40 26.20
N GLY A 45 -4.26 5.98 24.98
CA GLY A 45 -3.59 6.80 23.97
C GLY A 45 -2.19 7.27 24.37
N ASN A 46 -1.46 6.46 25.14
CA ASN A 46 -0.20 6.84 25.75
C ASN A 46 0.96 5.89 25.45
N THR A 47 0.83 5.09 24.38
CA THR A 47 1.89 4.22 23.87
C THR A 47 3.01 5.04 23.20
N VAL A 48 4.20 4.47 23.15
CA VAL A 48 5.36 5.09 22.51
C VAL A 48 5.22 5.11 20.99
N CYS A 49 4.67 4.03 20.42
CA CYS A 49 4.60 3.84 18.98
C CYS A 49 3.41 4.54 18.32
N ASP A 50 2.20 4.45 18.93
CA ASP A 50 0.99 5.11 18.41
C ASP A 50 0.90 6.53 18.99
N PHE A 51 1.65 7.47 18.41
CA PHE A 51 1.73 8.86 18.88
C PHE A 51 1.07 9.87 17.92
N ASP A 52 0.69 9.46 16.71
CA ASP A 52 -0.09 10.28 15.80
C ASP A 52 -1.50 10.48 16.36
N PRO A 53 -2.08 11.71 16.33
CA PRO A 53 -3.45 11.95 16.79
C PRO A 53 -4.51 11.03 16.16
N GLU A 54 -4.32 10.63 14.90
CA GLU A 54 -5.22 9.69 14.22
C GLU A 54 -5.10 8.27 14.78
N GLU A 55 -3.89 7.79 15.12
CA GLU A 55 -3.66 6.51 15.78
C GLU A 55 -4.30 6.46 17.16
N ILE A 56 -4.09 7.51 17.94
CA ILE A 56 -4.69 7.67 19.28
C ILE A 56 -6.22 7.68 19.20
N ARG A 57 -6.79 8.43 18.26
CA ARG A 57 -8.24 8.53 18.07
C ARG A 57 -8.86 7.21 17.61
N ARG A 58 -8.20 6.51 16.68
CA ARG A 58 -8.69 5.26 16.09
C ARG A 58 -8.33 4.02 16.88
N LYS A 59 -7.35 4.12 17.79
CA LYS A 59 -6.83 3.03 18.62
C LYS A 59 -6.22 1.89 17.82
N PHE A 60 -5.55 2.23 16.73
CA PHE A 60 -4.74 1.32 15.93
C PHE A 60 -3.61 2.06 15.20
N SER A 61 -2.51 1.36 14.93
CA SER A 61 -1.33 1.88 14.25
C SER A 61 -1.63 2.14 12.77
N ILE A 62 -1.24 3.30 12.27
CA ILE A 62 -1.37 3.73 10.88
C ILE A 62 -0.01 3.74 10.18
N SER A 63 1.04 4.06 10.92
CA SER A 63 2.36 4.33 10.38
C SER A 63 3.41 3.58 11.18
N THR A 64 4.47 3.13 10.52
CA THR A 64 5.58 2.42 11.17
C THR A 64 6.27 3.32 12.19
N ALA A 65 6.46 2.83 13.42
CA ALA A 65 7.21 3.48 14.47
C ALA A 65 8.51 2.72 14.79
N VAL A 66 9.55 3.46 15.21
CA VAL A 66 10.83 2.89 15.63
C VAL A 66 10.93 2.96 17.15
N ALA A 67 11.18 1.82 17.80
CA ALA A 67 11.33 1.69 19.25
C ALA A 67 12.63 0.93 19.59
N PRO A 68 13.76 1.62 19.79
CA PRO A 68 15.03 0.97 20.11
C PRO A 68 15.06 0.52 21.57
N VAL A 69 15.60 -0.67 21.78
CA VAL A 69 15.81 -1.32 23.08
C VAL A 69 17.29 -1.68 23.22
N GLU A 70 17.90 -1.39 24.36
CA GLU A 70 19.24 -1.87 24.70
C GLU A 70 19.13 -3.12 25.58
N TRP A 71 19.67 -4.24 25.12
CA TRP A 71 19.55 -5.53 25.82
C TRP A 71 20.77 -6.41 25.66
N ASN A 72 21.36 -6.83 26.79
CA ASN A 72 22.55 -7.70 26.81
C ASN A 72 23.70 -7.26 25.87
N GLY A 73 23.96 -5.98 25.80
CA GLY A 73 25.00 -5.40 24.94
C GLY A 73 24.63 -5.34 23.46
N CYS A 74 23.39 -5.66 23.10
CA CYS A 74 22.81 -5.44 21.76
C CYS A 74 21.88 -4.23 21.75
N LYS A 75 21.81 -3.55 20.63
CA LYS A 75 20.76 -2.59 20.29
C LYS A 75 19.73 -3.26 19.39
N ILE A 76 18.51 -3.33 19.83
CA ILE A 76 17.40 -3.91 19.08
C ILE A 76 16.48 -2.78 18.64
N ASN A 77 16.41 -2.49 17.34
CA ASN A 77 15.47 -1.57 16.75
C ASN A 77 14.19 -2.33 16.40
N LEU A 78 13.15 -2.17 17.21
CA LEU A 78 11.82 -2.73 16.95
C LEU A 78 11.07 -1.77 16.03
N LEU A 79 10.61 -2.29 14.89
CA LEU A 79 9.81 -1.56 13.92
C LEU A 79 8.35 -1.99 14.11
N ASP A 80 7.54 -1.17 14.79
CA ASP A 80 6.10 -1.43 14.96
C ASP A 80 5.37 -1.13 13.67
N THR A 81 4.68 -2.11 13.11
CA THR A 81 3.97 -1.94 11.84
C THR A 81 2.46 -2.03 11.99
N PRO A 82 1.70 -1.30 11.16
CA PRO A 82 0.26 -1.42 11.12
C PRO A 82 -0.20 -2.85 10.80
N GLY A 83 -1.32 -3.26 11.38
CA GLY A 83 -1.92 -4.57 11.12
C GLY A 83 -3.09 -4.53 10.13
N PHE A 84 -3.53 -3.35 9.69
CA PHE A 84 -4.57 -3.17 8.69
C PHE A 84 -3.97 -3.17 7.29
N PHE A 85 -4.62 -3.87 6.36
CA PHE A 85 -4.14 -4.02 4.98
C PHE A 85 -4.10 -2.73 4.17
N ASP A 86 -4.84 -1.71 4.61
CA ASP A 86 -4.81 -0.37 4.01
C ASP A 86 -3.46 0.34 4.18
N PHE A 87 -2.66 -0.07 5.17
CA PHE A 87 -1.34 0.50 5.48
C PHE A 87 -0.20 -0.47 5.21
N GLU A 88 -0.40 -1.33 4.23
CA GLU A 88 0.57 -2.32 3.77
C GLU A 88 1.90 -1.71 3.34
N SER A 89 1.87 -0.52 2.73
CA SER A 89 3.04 0.25 2.34
C SER A 89 4.01 0.49 3.50
N GLU A 90 3.48 0.75 4.69
CA GLU A 90 4.27 0.95 5.90
C GLU A 90 4.99 -0.34 6.33
N VAL A 91 4.33 -1.50 6.17
CA VAL A 91 4.96 -2.81 6.42
C VAL A 91 6.11 -3.05 5.43
N GLN A 92 5.92 -2.71 4.14
CA GLN A 92 6.95 -2.84 3.12
C GLN A 92 8.15 -1.94 3.40
N CYS A 93 7.91 -0.70 3.86
CA CYS A 93 8.95 0.23 4.29
C CYS A 93 9.78 -0.35 5.46
N ALA A 94 9.12 -0.91 6.46
CA ALA A 94 9.79 -1.53 7.61
C ALA A 94 10.59 -2.78 7.21
N MET A 95 10.02 -3.66 6.39
CA MET A 95 10.69 -4.86 5.89
C MET A 95 11.92 -4.54 5.03
N ARG A 96 11.92 -3.40 4.30
CA ARG A 96 13.07 -3.00 3.47
C ARG A 96 14.32 -2.75 4.30
N VAL A 97 14.16 -2.33 5.55
CA VAL A 97 15.28 -1.96 6.44
C VAL A 97 15.50 -2.93 7.60
N ALA A 98 14.62 -3.89 7.81
CA ALA A 98 14.80 -4.95 8.80
C ALA A 98 15.62 -6.12 8.23
N GLU A 99 16.35 -6.82 9.10
CA GLU A 99 17.01 -8.09 8.79
C GLU A 99 16.14 -9.28 9.13
N SER A 100 15.12 -9.07 9.98
CA SER A 100 14.29 -10.18 10.45
C SER A 100 12.88 -9.69 10.83
N ALA A 101 11.96 -10.63 10.91
CA ALA A 101 10.58 -10.38 11.28
C ALA A 101 10.19 -11.13 12.58
N LEU A 102 9.42 -10.47 13.44
CA LEU A 102 8.69 -11.07 14.53
C LEU A 102 7.21 -11.10 14.17
N ILE A 103 6.69 -12.29 13.86
CA ILE A 103 5.29 -12.46 13.47
C ILE A 103 4.46 -12.72 14.73
N VAL A 104 3.59 -11.78 15.05
CA VAL A 104 2.72 -11.86 16.24
C VAL A 104 1.38 -12.49 15.86
N ALA A 105 1.01 -13.54 16.57
CA ALA A 105 -0.28 -14.20 16.49
C ALA A 105 -0.91 -14.25 17.89
N THR A 106 -2.23 -14.30 17.98
CA THR A 106 -2.90 -14.34 19.30
C THR A 106 -3.20 -15.76 19.76
N GLY A 107 -3.03 -16.03 21.05
CA GLY A 107 -3.45 -17.28 21.67
C GLY A 107 -4.95 -17.57 21.58
N LYS A 108 -5.78 -16.56 21.32
CA LYS A 108 -7.23 -16.65 21.26
C LYS A 108 -7.75 -17.26 19.95
N SER A 109 -7.26 -16.77 18.80
CA SER A 109 -7.70 -17.23 17.46
C SER A 109 -6.65 -18.09 16.75
N GLY A 110 -5.40 -18.00 17.18
CA GLY A 110 -4.25 -18.53 16.44
C GLY A 110 -3.89 -17.63 15.25
N PRO A 111 -3.23 -18.20 14.21
CA PRO A 111 -2.84 -17.45 13.02
C PRO A 111 -4.05 -16.90 12.28
N GLY A 112 -4.01 -15.61 11.96
CA GLY A 112 -4.99 -14.92 11.15
C GLY A 112 -4.43 -14.59 9.76
N VAL A 113 -5.24 -13.90 8.93
CA VAL A 113 -4.81 -13.49 7.58
C VAL A 113 -3.56 -12.60 7.61
N GLY A 114 -3.43 -11.74 8.61
CA GLY A 114 -2.22 -10.93 8.78
C GLY A 114 -0.98 -11.78 9.08
N THR A 115 -1.13 -12.89 9.80
CA THR A 115 -0.05 -13.87 10.06
C THR A 115 0.33 -14.61 8.78
N GLU A 116 -0.66 -15.02 7.97
CA GLU A 116 -0.45 -15.69 6.67
C GLU A 116 0.34 -14.78 5.72
N LYS A 117 -0.12 -13.56 5.55
CA LYS A 117 0.56 -12.56 4.69
C LYS A 117 1.96 -12.21 5.18
N ALA A 118 2.15 -12.10 6.50
CA ALA A 118 3.45 -11.85 7.08
C ALA A 118 4.44 -12.98 6.75
N TRP A 119 3.99 -14.24 6.84
CA TRP A 119 4.78 -15.40 6.47
C TRP A 119 5.12 -15.41 4.98
N GLU A 120 4.11 -15.27 4.09
CA GLU A 120 4.29 -15.23 2.63
C GLU A 120 5.35 -14.19 2.23
N ARG A 121 5.30 -12.99 2.81
CA ARG A 121 6.27 -11.93 2.53
C ARG A 121 7.67 -12.20 3.04
N CYS A 122 7.78 -12.85 4.20
CA CYS A 122 9.08 -13.29 4.69
C CYS A 122 9.68 -14.34 3.76
N GLU A 123 8.87 -15.22 3.16
CA GLU A 123 9.31 -16.17 2.15
C GLU A 123 9.76 -15.50 0.85
N GLU A 124 8.96 -14.60 0.32
CA GLU A 124 9.28 -13.83 -0.90
C GLU A 124 10.60 -13.05 -0.79
N ARG A 125 10.93 -12.56 0.41
CA ARG A 125 12.14 -11.78 0.67
C ARG A 125 13.27 -12.57 1.30
N ALA A 126 13.12 -13.87 1.46
CA ALA A 126 14.05 -14.74 2.19
C ALA A 126 14.44 -14.13 3.56
N MET A 127 13.44 -13.65 4.31
CA MET A 127 13.64 -12.95 5.57
C MET A 127 13.56 -13.90 6.76
N PRO A 128 14.60 -13.96 7.62
CA PRO A 128 14.59 -14.66 8.90
C PRO A 128 13.43 -14.21 9.78
N ARG A 129 12.77 -15.18 10.44
CA ARG A 129 11.54 -14.92 11.17
C ARG A 129 11.37 -15.74 12.42
N MET A 130 10.67 -15.20 13.39
CA MET A 130 10.21 -15.88 14.61
C MET A 130 8.73 -15.60 14.85
N PHE A 131 8.05 -16.46 15.59
CA PHE A 131 6.68 -16.24 16.04
C PHE A 131 6.61 -15.81 17.51
N TYR A 132 5.61 -14.99 17.81
CA TYR A 132 5.23 -14.70 19.18
C TYR A 132 3.72 -14.91 19.34
N ILE A 133 3.34 -15.86 20.21
CA ILE A 133 1.93 -16.07 20.57
C ILE A 133 1.62 -15.16 21.76
N SER A 134 0.88 -14.10 21.48
CA SER A 134 0.46 -13.06 22.42
C SER A 134 -0.84 -13.41 23.12
N LYS A 135 -1.20 -12.63 24.17
CA LYS A 135 -2.52 -12.67 24.83
C LYS A 135 -2.90 -14.06 25.34
N ILE A 136 -1.92 -14.79 25.85
CA ILE A 136 -2.14 -16.13 26.39
C ILE A 136 -2.86 -16.12 27.76
N ASP A 137 -3.02 -14.95 28.35
CA ASP A 137 -3.75 -14.65 29.57
C ASP A 137 -5.21 -14.21 29.36
N GLU A 138 -5.63 -13.96 28.11
CA GLU A 138 -7.01 -13.59 27.83
C GLU A 138 -7.97 -14.80 27.94
N GLU A 139 -9.23 -14.50 28.28
CA GLU A 139 -10.30 -15.51 28.31
C GLU A 139 -10.46 -16.19 26.95
N ASN A 140 -10.63 -17.52 26.96
CA ASN A 140 -10.69 -18.38 25.77
C ASN A 140 -9.38 -18.45 24.96
N SER A 141 -8.24 -18.05 25.52
CA SER A 141 -6.94 -18.24 24.92
C SER A 141 -6.45 -19.68 25.11
N ASP A 142 -5.85 -20.28 24.08
CA ASP A 142 -5.21 -21.61 24.13
C ASP A 142 -3.92 -21.60 23.32
N TYR A 143 -2.81 -21.57 24.05
CA TYR A 143 -1.47 -21.57 23.47
C TYR A 143 -1.22 -22.81 22.60
N TYR A 144 -1.53 -24.01 23.12
CA TYR A 144 -1.21 -25.25 22.41
C TYR A 144 -2.04 -25.43 21.14
N THR A 145 -3.31 -25.05 21.19
CA THR A 145 -4.16 -25.00 19.98
C THR A 145 -3.62 -24.03 18.94
N SER A 146 -3.15 -22.86 19.37
CA SER A 146 -2.57 -21.84 18.48
C SER A 146 -1.23 -22.30 17.91
N LEU A 147 -0.35 -22.91 18.71
CA LEU A 147 0.90 -23.51 18.25
C LEU A 147 0.65 -24.60 17.21
N HIS A 148 -0.29 -25.52 17.49
CA HIS A 148 -0.64 -26.58 16.55
C HIS A 148 -1.16 -26.04 15.20
N LYS A 149 -1.97 -24.97 15.24
CA LYS A 149 -2.43 -24.29 14.01
C LYS A 149 -1.26 -23.70 13.22
N LEU A 150 -0.30 -23.04 13.91
CA LEU A 150 0.91 -22.51 13.27
C LEU A 150 1.71 -23.63 12.60
N GLN A 151 1.96 -24.73 13.32
CA GLN A 151 2.69 -25.90 12.79
C GLN A 151 1.97 -26.55 11.62
N LYS A 152 0.64 -26.68 11.71
CA LYS A 152 -0.17 -27.25 10.61
C LYS A 152 -0.11 -26.40 9.35
N GLN A 153 -0.04 -25.07 9.52
CA GLN A 153 -0.11 -24.15 8.39
C GLN A 153 1.25 -23.84 7.78
N PHE A 154 2.30 -23.72 8.61
CA PHE A 154 3.64 -23.28 8.19
C PHE A 154 4.72 -24.37 8.30
N GLY A 155 4.36 -25.56 8.75
CA GLY A 155 5.22 -26.73 8.76
C GLY A 155 5.91 -27.01 10.10
N VAL A 156 6.69 -28.10 10.09
CA VAL A 156 7.39 -28.63 11.28
C VAL A 156 8.56 -27.76 11.74
N SER A 157 9.06 -26.89 10.86
CA SER A 157 10.08 -25.90 11.19
C SER A 157 9.64 -24.91 12.27
N VAL A 158 8.32 -24.78 12.52
CA VAL A 158 7.74 -23.94 13.58
C VAL A 158 7.90 -24.65 14.91
N ALA A 159 8.92 -24.27 15.68
CA ALA A 159 9.31 -24.97 16.90
C ALA A 159 9.22 -24.11 18.16
N PRO A 160 8.54 -24.57 19.23
CA PRO A 160 8.42 -23.82 20.46
C PRO A 160 9.76 -23.76 21.22
N ILE A 161 10.21 -22.53 21.49
CA ILE A 161 11.37 -22.24 22.36
C ILE A 161 10.89 -21.99 23.79
N VAL A 162 9.75 -21.32 23.94
CA VAL A 162 9.18 -20.93 25.21
C VAL A 162 7.73 -21.39 25.28
N VAL A 163 7.38 -22.08 26.36
CA VAL A 163 6.01 -22.54 26.62
C VAL A 163 5.47 -21.93 27.91
N PRO A 164 4.16 -21.65 28.01
CA PRO A 164 3.57 -21.04 29.20
C PRO A 164 3.35 -22.07 30.34
N ILE A 165 3.43 -21.57 31.58
CA ILE A 165 3.00 -22.28 32.79
C ILE A 165 1.63 -21.75 33.17
N PHE A 166 0.66 -22.64 33.33
CA PHE A 166 -0.70 -22.32 33.76
C PHE A 166 -0.98 -22.86 35.16
N GLU A 167 -1.68 -22.10 35.97
CA GLU A 167 -2.22 -22.54 37.25
C GLU A 167 -3.75 -22.35 37.28
N GLY A 168 -4.43 -23.16 38.09
CA GLY A 168 -5.88 -23.06 38.33
C GLY A 168 -6.72 -23.05 37.05
N ASN A 169 -7.50 -21.98 36.82
CA ASN A 169 -8.38 -21.80 35.68
C ASN A 169 -7.65 -21.31 34.38
N ARG A 170 -6.40 -21.73 34.15
CA ARG A 170 -5.53 -21.29 33.07
C ARG A 170 -4.92 -19.89 33.22
N ASP A 171 -4.73 -19.45 34.46
CA ASP A 171 -3.97 -18.22 34.70
C ASP A 171 -2.52 -18.43 34.30
N THR A 172 -1.99 -17.61 33.43
CA THR A 172 -0.59 -17.67 33.02
C THR A 172 0.29 -17.10 34.12
N VAL A 173 1.05 -17.94 34.77
CA VAL A 173 1.90 -17.58 35.94
C VAL A 173 3.40 -17.50 35.60
N GLY A 174 3.82 -18.08 34.47
CA GLY A 174 5.20 -18.09 34.09
C GLY A 174 5.42 -18.72 32.72
N ILE A 175 6.70 -18.95 32.41
CA ILE A 175 7.13 -19.64 31.19
C ILE A 175 8.24 -20.64 31.47
N VAL A 176 8.39 -21.63 30.61
CA VAL A 176 9.56 -22.52 30.56
C VAL A 176 10.32 -22.29 29.26
N ASP A 177 11.60 -22.07 29.37
CA ASP A 177 12.55 -22.10 28.23
C ASP A 177 12.95 -23.55 27.99
N CYS A 178 12.57 -24.09 26.85
CA CYS A 178 12.80 -25.48 26.46
C CYS A 178 14.27 -25.77 26.08
N VAL A 179 15.02 -24.73 25.67
CA VAL A 179 16.43 -24.86 25.27
C VAL A 179 17.32 -25.12 26.48
N ILE A 180 17.19 -24.27 27.50
CA ILE A 180 18.02 -24.31 28.72
C ILE A 180 17.34 -25.05 29.89
N ARG A 181 16.14 -25.58 29.68
CA ARG A 181 15.33 -26.29 30.70
C ARG A 181 15.19 -25.52 32.00
N LYS A 182 14.77 -24.25 31.92
CA LYS A 182 14.55 -23.37 33.07
C LYS A 182 13.17 -22.74 33.04
N ALA A 183 12.55 -22.67 34.20
CA ALA A 183 11.24 -22.04 34.37
C ALA A 183 11.36 -20.70 35.09
N TYR A 184 10.52 -19.75 34.68
CA TYR A 184 10.55 -18.39 35.22
C TYR A 184 9.16 -17.84 35.44
N ARG A 185 9.02 -17.04 36.47
CA ARG A 185 7.86 -16.18 36.70
C ARG A 185 8.27 -14.71 36.81
N MET A 186 7.31 -13.83 36.73
CA MET A 186 7.53 -12.41 36.98
C MET A 186 7.16 -12.05 38.41
N ASP A 187 8.01 -11.25 39.08
CA ASP A 187 7.75 -10.60 40.34
C ASP A 187 7.93 -9.09 40.15
N GLY A 188 6.82 -8.40 39.90
CA GLY A 188 6.87 -7.07 39.31
C GLY A 188 7.60 -7.10 37.94
N ASN A 189 8.60 -6.25 37.80
CA ASN A 189 9.44 -6.21 36.57
C ASN A 189 10.67 -7.13 36.62
N LYS A 190 10.78 -8.00 37.64
CA LYS A 190 11.93 -8.89 37.80
C LYS A 190 11.56 -10.33 37.45
N ARG A 191 12.44 -10.96 36.68
CA ARG A 191 12.36 -12.38 36.36
C ARG A 191 12.93 -13.20 37.51
N VAL A 192 12.17 -14.16 38.04
CA VAL A 192 12.56 -15.08 39.11
C VAL A 192 12.52 -16.51 38.58
N GLU A 193 13.62 -17.26 38.75
CA GLU A 193 13.69 -18.66 38.41
C GLU A 193 12.88 -19.49 39.39
N ILE A 194 12.11 -20.45 38.89
CA ILE A 194 11.28 -21.37 39.66
C ILE A 194 11.52 -22.80 39.22
N PRO A 195 11.20 -23.83 40.04
CA PRO A 195 11.22 -25.22 39.55
C PRO A 195 10.25 -25.43 38.39
N ILE A 196 10.64 -26.29 37.44
CA ILE A 196 9.74 -26.74 36.37
C ILE A 196 8.64 -27.60 37.00
N PRO A 197 7.34 -27.32 36.71
CA PRO A 197 6.24 -28.17 37.16
C PRO A 197 6.40 -29.60 36.67
N ASP A 198 6.12 -30.59 37.56
CA ASP A 198 6.35 -32.01 37.24
C ASP A 198 5.53 -32.49 36.02
N ASP A 199 4.32 -31.98 35.85
CA ASP A 199 3.40 -32.29 34.77
C ASP A 199 3.86 -31.72 33.41
N MET A 200 4.85 -30.83 33.39
CA MET A 200 5.41 -30.25 32.17
C MET A 200 6.71 -30.91 31.69
N LYS A 201 7.41 -31.66 32.54
CA LYS A 201 8.75 -32.20 32.23
C LYS A 201 8.77 -33.01 30.93
N ASP A 202 7.89 -33.97 30.79
CA ASP A 202 7.83 -34.86 29.60
C ASP A 202 7.56 -34.01 28.32
N ARG A 203 6.72 -33.01 28.39
CA ARG A 203 6.43 -32.15 27.25
C ARG A 203 7.62 -31.27 26.87
N ILE A 204 8.34 -30.75 27.84
CA ILE A 204 9.55 -29.95 27.61
C ILE A 204 10.64 -30.81 26.95
N ASP A 205 10.82 -32.03 27.42
CA ASP A 205 11.77 -32.97 26.82
C ASP A 205 11.37 -33.34 25.38
N GLN A 206 10.08 -33.50 25.08
CA GLN A 206 9.60 -33.70 23.72
C GLN A 206 9.88 -32.48 22.82
N HIS A 207 9.63 -31.26 23.31
CA HIS A 207 9.93 -30.04 22.53
C HIS A 207 11.42 -29.87 22.28
N ARG A 208 12.24 -30.13 23.29
CA ARG A 208 13.71 -30.11 23.15
C ARG A 208 14.20 -31.19 22.15
N ALA A 209 13.65 -32.39 22.21
CA ALA A 209 14.00 -33.47 21.28
C ALA A 209 13.67 -33.08 19.82
N ALA A 210 12.49 -32.48 19.59
CA ALA A 210 12.11 -31.96 18.27
C ALA A 210 13.03 -30.80 17.79
N LEU A 211 13.50 -29.96 18.71
CA LEU A 211 14.50 -28.92 18.37
C LEU A 211 15.85 -29.57 18.00
N CYS A 212 16.30 -30.59 18.73
CA CYS A 212 17.53 -31.32 18.40
C CYS A 212 17.44 -31.97 17.02
N GLU A 213 16.29 -32.55 16.66
CA GLU A 213 16.03 -33.13 15.34
C GLU A 213 16.14 -32.07 14.24
N ASN A 214 15.45 -30.96 14.38
CA ASN A 214 15.52 -29.84 13.42
C ASN A 214 16.95 -29.27 13.27
N ILE A 215 17.72 -29.21 14.35
CA ILE A 215 19.10 -28.72 14.32
C ILE A 215 20.04 -29.79 13.70
N ALA A 216 19.81 -31.06 13.93
CA ALA A 216 20.58 -32.14 13.33
C ALA A 216 20.53 -32.08 11.79
N GLU A 217 19.43 -31.63 11.20
CA GLU A 217 19.28 -31.51 9.74
C GLU A 217 20.15 -30.38 9.13
N LEU A 218 20.77 -29.51 9.94
CA LEU A 218 21.58 -28.40 9.44
C LEU A 218 22.95 -28.85 8.88
N SER A 219 23.50 -29.96 9.33
CA SER A 219 24.76 -30.52 8.80
C SER A 219 24.90 -32.01 8.99
N GLU A 220 25.70 -32.65 8.14
CA GLU A 220 25.99 -34.10 8.24
C GLU A 220 26.62 -34.46 9.60
N ASP A 221 27.54 -33.65 10.13
CA ASP A 221 28.17 -33.84 11.43
C ASP A 221 27.17 -33.85 12.60
N LEU A 222 26.25 -32.87 12.61
CA LEU A 222 25.19 -32.79 13.62
C LEU A 222 24.21 -33.96 13.51
N MET A 223 23.92 -34.41 12.29
CA MET A 223 23.05 -35.55 12.03
C MET A 223 23.68 -36.86 12.52
N GLU A 224 24.97 -37.07 12.25
CA GLU A 224 25.70 -38.27 12.74
C GLU A 224 25.71 -38.32 14.27
N ARG A 225 25.99 -37.22 14.94
CA ARG A 225 25.98 -37.11 16.40
C ARG A 225 24.59 -37.36 16.99
N TYR A 226 23.55 -36.81 16.38
CA TYR A 226 22.17 -37.05 16.81
C TYR A 226 21.80 -38.53 16.72
N PHE A 227 22.12 -39.22 15.61
CA PHE A 227 21.88 -40.67 15.46
C PHE A 227 22.78 -41.54 16.37
N ALA A 228 23.94 -41.04 16.76
CA ALA A 228 24.78 -41.68 17.76
C ALA A 228 24.21 -41.58 19.20
N GLY A 229 23.14 -40.75 19.38
CA GLY A 229 22.53 -40.53 20.69
C GLY A 229 23.31 -39.54 21.56
N GLU A 230 24.16 -38.70 20.96
CA GLU A 230 24.88 -37.66 21.69
C GLU A 230 23.93 -36.51 22.04
N GLU A 231 23.92 -36.04 23.28
CA GLU A 231 23.18 -34.85 23.69
C GLU A 231 23.92 -33.60 23.23
N PHE A 232 23.14 -32.65 22.61
CA PHE A 232 23.65 -31.32 22.32
C PHE A 232 23.67 -30.44 23.58
N SER A 233 24.75 -29.70 23.78
CA SER A 233 24.81 -28.68 24.86
C SER A 233 23.86 -27.50 24.58
N ASP A 234 23.57 -26.71 25.59
CA ASP A 234 22.71 -25.53 25.45
C ASP A 234 23.32 -24.50 24.49
N GLU A 235 24.67 -24.37 24.49
CA GLU A 235 25.39 -23.48 23.58
C GLU A 235 25.30 -23.96 22.12
N GLU A 236 25.43 -25.28 21.87
CA GLU A 236 25.26 -25.85 20.54
C GLU A 236 23.83 -25.68 20.02
N LEU A 237 22.83 -25.87 20.89
CA LEU A 237 21.43 -25.63 20.54
C LEU A 237 21.17 -24.16 20.19
N ILE A 238 21.71 -23.23 20.97
CA ILE A 238 21.57 -21.79 20.70
C ILE A 238 22.21 -21.44 19.36
N ALA A 239 23.41 -21.95 19.07
CA ALA A 239 24.10 -21.75 17.80
C ALA A 239 23.34 -22.38 16.63
N GLY A 240 22.82 -23.60 16.81
CA GLY A 240 22.01 -24.31 15.82
C GLY A 240 20.69 -23.59 15.53
N ILE A 241 19.96 -23.13 16.55
CA ILE A 241 18.74 -22.34 16.36
C ILE A 241 19.05 -21.07 15.56
N ARG A 242 20.13 -20.32 15.92
CA ARG A 242 20.56 -19.14 15.18
C ARG A 242 20.83 -19.44 13.71
N GLN A 243 21.57 -20.53 13.43
CA GLN A 243 21.84 -20.92 12.05
C GLN A 243 20.57 -21.33 11.32
N GLY A 244 19.71 -22.14 11.94
CA GLY A 244 18.43 -22.53 11.35
C GLY A 244 17.49 -21.36 11.04
N VAL A 245 17.47 -20.34 11.88
CA VAL A 245 16.71 -19.09 11.63
C VAL A 245 17.31 -18.33 10.44
N LYS A 246 18.63 -18.23 10.38
CA LYS A 246 19.34 -17.54 9.29
C LYS A 246 19.16 -18.26 7.95
N ASP A 247 19.17 -19.58 7.95
CA ASP A 247 18.98 -20.42 6.75
C ASP A 247 17.51 -20.64 6.39
N LEU A 248 16.58 -20.02 7.14
CA LEU A 248 15.12 -20.06 6.93
C LEU A 248 14.48 -21.45 7.15
N VAL A 249 15.20 -22.38 7.73
CA VAL A 249 14.73 -23.76 8.00
C VAL A 249 14.10 -23.92 9.39
N LEU A 250 14.26 -22.93 10.27
CA LEU A 250 13.66 -22.93 11.60
C LEU A 250 12.96 -21.58 11.88
N ALA A 251 11.74 -21.66 12.40
CA ALA A 251 10.97 -20.52 12.89
C ALA A 251 10.64 -20.71 14.39
N PRO A 252 11.44 -20.15 15.30
CA PRO A 252 11.24 -20.26 16.74
C PRO A 252 9.92 -19.63 17.20
N VAL A 253 9.21 -20.26 18.13
CA VAL A 253 7.97 -19.73 18.71
C VAL A 253 8.20 -19.33 20.16
N PHE A 254 7.92 -18.09 20.44
CA PHE A 254 7.84 -17.51 21.79
C PHE A 254 6.39 -17.29 22.18
N CYS A 255 6.15 -17.09 23.46
CA CYS A 255 4.83 -16.71 23.96
C CYS A 255 4.92 -15.81 25.18
N GLY A 256 3.81 -15.14 25.48
CA GLY A 256 3.72 -14.34 26.68
C GLY A 256 2.54 -13.39 26.69
N THR A 257 2.57 -12.50 27.67
CA THR A 257 1.55 -11.48 27.91
C THR A 257 2.20 -10.11 28.10
N ALA A 258 1.80 -9.16 27.29
CA ALA A 258 2.30 -7.80 27.37
C ALA A 258 1.90 -7.09 28.68
N ALA A 259 0.73 -7.44 29.23
CA ALA A 259 0.20 -6.79 30.43
C ALA A 259 1.04 -7.07 31.69
N THR A 260 1.57 -8.29 31.81
CA THR A 260 2.35 -8.74 32.96
C THR A 260 3.84 -8.86 32.72
N GLY A 261 4.28 -8.69 31.46
CA GLY A 261 5.66 -8.87 31.02
C GLY A 261 6.14 -10.32 30.99
N ILE A 262 5.26 -11.30 31.26
CA ILE A 262 5.59 -12.73 31.16
C ILE A 262 6.03 -13.04 29.72
N GLY A 263 7.18 -13.69 29.55
CA GLY A 263 7.77 -14.03 28.25
C GLY A 263 8.66 -12.94 27.63
N SER A 264 8.54 -11.66 28.05
CA SER A 264 9.26 -10.53 27.46
C SER A 264 10.78 -10.64 27.60
N TYR A 265 11.29 -11.10 28.74
CA TYR A 265 12.73 -11.38 28.92
C TYR A 265 13.25 -12.46 27.99
N ALA A 266 12.49 -13.54 27.82
CA ALA A 266 12.87 -14.64 26.95
C ALA A 266 12.87 -14.20 25.48
N LEU A 267 11.88 -13.39 25.08
CA LEU A 267 11.81 -12.85 23.74
C LEU A 267 12.98 -11.89 23.42
N LEU A 268 13.31 -10.95 24.31
CA LEU A 268 14.47 -10.07 24.12
C LEU A 268 15.77 -10.83 24.01
N LYS A 269 15.93 -11.87 24.84
CA LYS A 269 17.09 -12.80 24.74
C LYS A 269 17.09 -13.53 23.41
N GLY A 270 15.94 -14.09 22.98
CA GLY A 270 15.82 -14.79 21.71
C GLY A 270 16.10 -13.91 20.50
N ILE A 271 15.63 -12.66 20.49
CA ILE A 271 15.96 -11.69 19.43
C ILE A 271 17.48 -11.43 19.39
N ALA A 272 18.13 -11.21 20.54
CA ALA A 272 19.56 -10.96 20.59
C ALA A 272 20.39 -12.17 20.16
N ASP A 273 19.97 -13.38 20.54
CA ASP A 273 20.74 -14.62 20.32
C ASP A 273 20.46 -15.24 18.94
N TYR A 274 19.21 -15.21 18.45
CA TYR A 274 18.79 -15.99 17.26
C TYR A 274 18.64 -15.15 16.00
N MET A 275 18.27 -13.86 16.13
CA MET A 275 18.09 -13.03 14.93
C MET A 275 19.44 -12.54 14.36
N PRO A 276 19.56 -12.46 13.02
CA PRO A 276 20.79 -11.99 12.38
C PRO A 276 21.05 -10.51 12.65
N SER A 277 22.31 -10.14 12.58
CA SER A 277 22.76 -8.75 12.54
C SER A 277 22.87 -8.22 11.10
N PRO A 278 22.92 -6.89 10.88
CA PRO A 278 22.96 -6.32 9.54
C PRO A 278 24.13 -6.77 8.66
N ASP A 279 25.28 -7.11 9.25
CA ASP A 279 26.46 -7.64 8.54
C ASP A 279 26.34 -9.12 8.12
N GLU A 280 25.32 -9.83 8.61
CA GLU A 280 24.99 -11.20 8.21
C GLU A 280 23.96 -11.28 7.07
N LYS A 281 23.38 -10.13 6.66
CA LYS A 281 22.46 -10.07 5.54
C LYS A 281 23.21 -10.30 4.21
N PRO A 282 22.59 -10.95 3.21
CA PRO A 282 23.12 -10.98 1.85
C PRO A 282 23.42 -9.58 1.32
N VAL A 283 24.36 -9.54 0.37
CA VAL A 283 24.79 -8.32 -0.29
C VAL A 283 23.61 -7.60 -0.93
N GLU A 284 23.55 -6.28 -0.77
CA GLU A 284 22.55 -5.45 -1.44
C GLU A 284 23.03 -5.11 -2.85
N LEU A 285 22.16 -5.31 -3.84
CA LEU A 285 22.40 -4.86 -5.20
C LEU A 285 21.98 -3.39 -5.34
N CYS A 286 22.75 -2.62 -6.05
CA CYS A 286 22.43 -1.22 -6.36
C CYS A 286 22.94 -0.82 -7.75
N GLU A 287 22.38 0.22 -8.31
CA GLU A 287 22.82 0.79 -9.57
C GLU A 287 23.80 1.95 -9.34
N ASP A 288 24.93 1.92 -10.04
CA ASP A 288 25.89 3.02 -10.07
C ASP A 288 25.45 4.17 -11.01
N GLU A 289 26.32 5.16 -11.22
CA GLU A 289 26.06 6.30 -12.12
C GLU A 289 25.88 5.91 -13.61
N LYS A 290 26.35 4.72 -13.98
CA LYS A 290 26.25 4.21 -15.36
C LYS A 290 25.08 3.26 -15.56
N GLY A 291 24.34 2.96 -14.48
CA GLY A 291 23.27 1.94 -14.48
C GLY A 291 23.82 0.51 -14.39
N GLU A 292 25.09 0.32 -13.98
CA GLU A 292 25.66 -0.99 -13.75
C GLU A 292 25.32 -1.48 -12.33
N LEU A 293 24.92 -2.76 -12.22
CA LEU A 293 24.63 -3.36 -10.93
C LEU A 293 25.93 -3.63 -10.18
N ILE A 294 26.04 -3.08 -8.99
CA ILE A 294 27.16 -3.26 -8.07
C ILE A 294 26.68 -3.71 -6.70
N GLU A 295 27.55 -4.31 -5.94
CA GLU A 295 27.27 -4.82 -4.59
C GLU A 295 27.64 -3.85 -3.49
N ILE A 296 26.77 -3.72 -2.49
CA ILE A 296 27.03 -3.00 -1.25
C ILE A 296 26.90 -3.97 -0.08
N ASN A 297 27.97 -4.07 0.71
CA ASN A 297 28.01 -4.79 1.96
C ASN A 297 27.76 -3.84 3.14
N CYS A 298 27.10 -4.35 4.19
CA CYS A 298 26.99 -3.65 5.46
C CYS A 298 28.34 -3.66 6.20
N ALA A 299 29.24 -2.77 5.78
CA ALA A 299 30.59 -2.67 6.30
C ALA A 299 30.83 -1.31 6.97
N PRO A 300 31.28 -1.26 8.24
CA PRO A 300 31.52 0.00 8.96
C PRO A 300 32.52 0.93 8.28
N ASN A 301 33.50 0.37 7.59
CA ASN A 301 34.56 1.13 6.87
C ASN A 301 34.24 1.32 5.38
N GLY A 302 33.03 0.98 4.95
CA GLY A 302 32.60 1.13 3.56
C GLY A 302 32.30 2.59 3.19
N SER A 303 32.06 2.82 1.89
CA SER A 303 31.55 4.11 1.42
C SER A 303 30.17 4.36 1.99
N THR A 304 29.92 5.54 2.57
CA THR A 304 28.63 5.84 3.21
C THR A 304 27.49 5.74 2.22
N CYS A 305 26.51 4.93 2.58
CA CYS A 305 25.25 4.76 1.88
C CYS A 305 24.13 4.62 2.92
N ALA A 306 23.07 5.42 2.79
CA ALA A 306 21.90 5.39 3.65
C ALA A 306 20.64 5.30 2.80
N PHE A 307 19.68 4.49 3.26
CA PHE A 307 18.37 4.30 2.61
C PHE A 307 17.28 4.98 3.44
N VAL A 308 16.51 5.86 2.82
CA VAL A 308 15.41 6.58 3.47
C VAL A 308 14.14 5.76 3.32
N PHE A 309 13.67 5.18 4.42
CA PHE A 309 12.52 4.27 4.41
C PHE A 309 11.21 4.89 4.89
N LYS A 310 11.28 6.08 5.50
CA LYS A 310 10.11 6.80 6.00
C LYS A 310 10.37 8.30 6.02
N THR A 311 9.35 9.07 5.64
CA THR A 311 9.34 10.52 5.75
C THR A 311 8.08 10.95 6.49
N VAL A 312 8.20 11.88 7.43
CA VAL A 312 7.09 12.56 8.08
C VAL A 312 7.15 14.02 7.69
N ALA A 313 6.08 14.55 7.15
CA ALA A 313 6.00 15.94 6.75
C ALA A 313 4.96 16.69 7.59
N ASP A 314 5.31 17.89 8.03
CA ASP A 314 4.40 18.81 8.69
C ASP A 314 4.55 20.23 8.11
N GLN A 315 3.88 21.21 8.73
CA GLN A 315 3.98 22.61 8.31
C GLN A 315 5.38 23.21 8.51
N TYR A 316 6.24 22.58 9.32
CA TYR A 316 7.60 23.06 9.66
C TYR A 316 8.69 22.42 8.80
N GLY A 317 8.39 21.34 8.09
CA GLY A 317 9.34 20.68 7.21
C GLY A 317 9.21 19.16 7.16
N ARG A 318 10.28 18.52 6.66
CA ARG A 318 10.40 17.07 6.55
C ARG A 318 11.32 16.52 7.62
N PHE A 319 10.97 15.34 8.13
CA PHE A 319 11.78 14.54 9.02
C PHE A 319 11.89 13.14 8.42
N SER A 320 13.11 12.78 7.97
CA SER A 320 13.35 11.56 7.21
C SER A 320 14.09 10.53 8.05
N TYR A 321 13.53 9.31 8.10
CA TYR A 321 14.13 8.16 8.78
C TYR A 321 14.98 7.39 7.78
N PHE A 322 16.18 7.04 8.15
CA PHE A 322 17.10 6.30 7.31
C PHE A 322 17.79 5.16 8.06
N LYS A 323 18.18 4.13 7.30
CA LYS A 323 19.10 3.10 7.75
C LYS A 323 20.44 3.30 7.07
N VAL A 324 21.53 3.15 7.80
CA VAL A 324 22.88 3.17 7.24
C VAL A 324 23.19 1.80 6.66
N MET A 325 23.23 1.71 5.34
CA MET A 325 23.46 0.45 4.63
C MET A 325 24.94 0.11 4.52
N SER A 326 25.82 1.12 4.55
CA SER A 326 27.29 0.98 4.55
C SER A 326 27.94 2.23 5.12
N GLY A 327 29.11 2.11 5.72
CA GLY A 327 29.84 3.22 6.32
C GLY A 327 29.15 3.80 7.55
N GLU A 328 29.17 5.09 7.72
CA GLU A 328 28.54 5.82 8.82
C GLU A 328 28.01 7.17 8.34
N VAL A 329 26.90 7.64 8.93
CA VAL A 329 26.37 8.98 8.69
C VAL A 329 26.73 9.88 9.86
N LYS A 330 27.44 10.97 9.56
CA LYS A 330 27.85 11.98 10.55
C LYS A 330 27.05 13.26 10.42
N GLN A 331 26.90 13.96 11.54
CA GLN A 331 26.33 15.30 11.55
C GLN A 331 27.09 16.22 10.59
N ASP A 332 26.37 17.10 9.90
CA ASP A 332 26.88 18.05 8.90
C ASP A 332 27.52 17.43 7.65
N MET A 333 27.52 16.10 7.50
CA MET A 333 27.97 15.42 6.28
C MET A 333 27.08 15.81 5.10
N THR A 334 27.67 15.89 3.91
CA THR A 334 26.91 16.06 2.66
C THR A 334 26.90 14.76 1.90
N LEU A 335 25.71 14.28 1.57
CA LEU A 335 25.44 13.10 0.74
C LEU A 335 24.73 13.52 -0.54
N VAL A 336 24.77 12.66 -1.54
CA VAL A 336 24.11 12.87 -2.83
C VAL A 336 22.89 11.97 -2.92
N ASN A 337 21.75 12.54 -3.29
CA ASN A 337 20.58 11.82 -3.73
C ASN A 337 20.67 11.63 -5.26
N LYS A 338 20.94 10.40 -5.72
CA LYS A 338 21.12 10.10 -7.14
C LYS A 338 19.85 10.37 -7.96
N ARG A 339 18.67 9.96 -7.46
CA ARG A 339 17.39 10.18 -8.13
C ARG A 339 17.08 11.66 -8.36
N ALA A 340 17.37 12.52 -7.39
CA ALA A 340 17.11 13.95 -7.47
C ALA A 340 18.27 14.76 -8.05
N ASP A 341 19.42 14.11 -8.31
CA ASP A 341 20.71 14.73 -8.68
C ASP A 341 21.05 15.95 -7.82
N ALA A 342 20.87 15.80 -6.50
CA ALA A 342 20.99 16.88 -5.54
C ALA A 342 21.87 16.50 -4.35
N ASN A 343 22.59 17.50 -3.81
CA ASN A 343 23.31 17.36 -2.58
C ASN A 343 22.40 17.64 -1.38
N GLU A 344 22.39 16.71 -0.42
CA GLU A 344 21.63 16.81 0.82
C GLU A 344 22.59 16.91 2.02
N LYS A 345 22.38 17.90 2.87
CA LYS A 345 23.17 18.07 4.08
C LYS A 345 22.53 17.33 5.24
N MET A 346 23.26 16.38 5.84
CA MET A 346 22.87 15.65 7.05
C MET A 346 23.14 16.54 8.30
N GLY A 347 22.33 17.59 8.45
CA GLY A 347 22.51 18.60 9.49
C GLY A 347 22.46 17.99 10.89
N HIS A 348 21.35 18.16 11.60
CA HIS A 348 21.12 17.47 12.88
C HIS A 348 20.57 16.06 12.62
N ILE A 349 21.26 15.06 13.14
CA ILE A 349 20.85 13.66 13.06
C ILE A 349 20.43 13.14 14.44
N PHE A 350 19.48 12.22 14.44
CA PHE A 350 18.81 11.77 15.66
C PHE A 350 18.70 10.25 15.71
N THR A 351 18.70 9.70 16.91
CA THR A 351 18.05 8.43 17.20
C THR A 351 16.62 8.70 17.63
N VAL A 352 15.70 7.76 17.31
CA VAL A 352 14.27 7.96 17.49
C VAL A 352 13.69 6.83 18.32
N CYS A 353 12.81 7.18 19.25
CA CYS A 353 11.98 6.23 20.02
C CYS A 353 10.54 6.77 20.04
N GLY A 354 9.69 6.25 19.12
CA GLY A 354 8.37 6.83 18.88
C GLY A 354 8.46 8.32 18.52
N LYS A 355 7.81 9.17 19.29
CA LYS A 355 7.85 10.63 19.12
C LYS A 355 9.14 11.27 19.65
N LYS A 356 9.86 10.59 20.56
CA LYS A 356 11.05 11.16 21.22
C LYS A 356 12.27 11.04 20.32
N THR A 357 12.91 12.15 20.08
CA THR A 357 14.18 12.24 19.32
C THR A 357 15.33 12.58 20.25
N THR A 358 16.50 12.00 20.02
CA THR A 358 17.73 12.32 20.73
C THR A 358 18.83 12.60 19.72
N GLU A 359 19.38 13.80 19.73
CA GLU A 359 20.45 14.19 18.82
C GLU A 359 21.73 13.39 19.09
N VAL A 360 22.37 12.93 18.01
CA VAL A 360 23.60 12.14 18.06
C VAL A 360 24.60 12.66 17.01
N PRO A 361 25.91 12.56 17.27
CA PRO A 361 26.91 13.01 16.30
C PRO A 361 27.10 12.05 15.13
N VAL A 362 26.74 10.78 15.28
CA VAL A 362 26.94 9.73 14.28
C VAL A 362 25.88 8.63 14.41
N VAL A 363 25.47 8.07 13.27
CA VAL A 363 24.72 6.83 13.17
C VAL A 363 25.59 5.83 12.42
N GLY A 364 25.88 4.69 13.04
CA GLY A 364 26.79 3.66 12.52
C GLY A 364 26.15 2.74 11.49
N CYS A 365 26.99 1.93 10.85
CA CYS A 365 26.57 0.92 9.88
C CYS A 365 25.52 -0.03 10.46
N GLY A 366 24.47 -0.30 9.72
CA GLY A 366 23.38 -1.18 10.09
C GLY A 366 22.34 -0.54 11.03
N ASP A 367 22.63 0.65 11.58
CA ASP A 367 21.73 1.31 12.54
C ASP A 367 20.71 2.23 11.85
N ILE A 368 19.65 2.55 12.57
CA ILE A 368 18.57 3.43 12.15
C ILE A 368 18.71 4.79 12.83
N GLY A 369 18.62 5.83 12.02
CA GLY A 369 18.60 7.21 12.45
C GLY A 369 17.53 8.03 11.72
N ALA A 370 17.48 9.31 12.07
CA ALA A 370 16.64 10.28 11.39
C ALA A 370 17.35 11.60 11.20
N VAL A 371 16.92 12.38 10.22
CA VAL A 371 17.47 13.69 9.88
C VAL A 371 16.34 14.65 9.55
N SER A 372 16.50 15.89 9.93
CA SER A 372 15.52 16.94 9.61
C SER A 372 15.97 17.79 8.41
N LYS A 373 14.95 18.36 7.72
CA LYS A 373 15.15 19.42 6.71
C LYS A 373 15.87 18.98 5.42
N LEU A 374 15.79 17.70 5.03
CA LEU A 374 16.17 17.32 3.66
C LEU A 374 15.20 17.99 2.68
N VAL A 375 15.74 18.46 1.53
CA VAL A 375 14.96 19.30 0.60
C VAL A 375 14.29 18.48 -0.48
N THR A 376 15.04 17.59 -1.13
CA THR A 376 14.60 16.84 -2.31
C THR A 376 14.31 15.38 -2.01
N THR A 377 14.80 14.88 -0.89
CA THR A 377 14.74 13.47 -0.50
C THR A 377 13.35 13.05 -0.08
N LYS A 378 12.92 11.88 -0.57
CA LYS A 378 11.63 11.23 -0.30
C LYS A 378 11.83 9.83 0.24
N THR A 379 10.74 9.21 0.71
CA THR A 379 10.71 7.78 1.06
C THR A 379 11.10 6.93 -0.15
N GLY A 380 12.02 5.98 0.05
CA GLY A 380 12.59 5.13 -1.01
C GLY A 380 13.90 5.64 -1.61
N ASP A 381 14.34 6.86 -1.28
CA ASP A 381 15.56 7.43 -1.82
C ASP A 381 16.83 6.88 -1.15
N THR A 382 17.90 6.83 -1.93
CA THR A 382 19.25 6.50 -1.48
C THR A 382 20.09 7.75 -1.37
N LEU A 383 20.78 7.89 -0.25
CA LEU A 383 21.77 8.94 0.00
C LEU A 383 23.16 8.32 0.06
N SER A 384 24.07 8.75 -0.80
CA SER A 384 25.41 8.17 -0.92
C SER A 384 26.50 9.21 -1.04
N MET A 385 27.78 8.80 -0.91
CA MET A 385 28.92 9.68 -1.12
C MET A 385 29.04 10.09 -2.59
N SER A 386 29.45 11.35 -2.82
CA SER A 386 29.65 11.88 -4.17
C SER A 386 30.68 11.12 -5.01
N VAL A 387 31.61 10.46 -4.37
CA VAL A 387 32.65 9.63 -5.02
C VAL A 387 32.12 8.24 -5.45
N ARG A 388 30.95 7.82 -4.96
CA ARG A 388 30.29 6.57 -5.31
C ARG A 388 28.78 6.79 -5.20
N LYS A 389 28.21 7.42 -6.23
CA LYS A 389 26.77 7.63 -6.31
C LYS A 389 26.09 6.32 -6.68
N VAL A 390 25.19 5.89 -5.86
CA VAL A 390 24.45 4.63 -6.03
C VAL A 390 22.95 4.83 -5.75
N GLU A 391 22.15 3.93 -6.27
CA GLU A 391 20.71 3.83 -6.02
C GLU A 391 20.37 2.40 -5.66
N LEU A 392 19.93 2.20 -4.44
CA LEU A 392 19.45 0.91 -3.93
C LEU A 392 18.09 0.60 -4.53
N GLU A 393 17.77 -0.69 -4.60
CA GLU A 393 16.46 -1.14 -5.05
C GLU A 393 15.34 -0.40 -4.31
N PRO A 394 14.40 0.23 -5.05
CA PRO A 394 13.31 0.98 -4.46
C PRO A 394 12.32 0.07 -3.73
N ILE A 395 11.43 0.67 -2.93
CA ILE A 395 10.31 -0.04 -2.34
C ILE A 395 9.21 -0.14 -3.38
N GLU A 396 8.81 -1.35 -3.73
CA GLU A 396 7.67 -1.59 -4.61
C GLU A 396 6.38 -1.56 -3.81
N PHE A 397 5.50 -0.62 -4.12
CA PHE A 397 4.17 -0.54 -3.55
C PHE A 397 3.13 -1.20 -4.46
N ALA A 398 2.15 -1.87 -3.86
CA ALA A 398 1.03 -2.37 -4.62
C ALA A 398 0.25 -1.20 -5.25
N PRO A 399 -0.20 -1.32 -6.52
CA PRO A 399 -0.99 -0.27 -7.15
C PRO A 399 -2.29 -0.02 -6.37
N PRO A 400 -2.72 1.26 -6.27
CA PRO A 400 -3.96 1.59 -5.59
C PRO A 400 -5.17 0.94 -6.30
N CYS A 401 -6.11 0.43 -5.52
CA CYS A 401 -7.27 -0.29 -6.04
C CYS A 401 -8.63 0.33 -5.67
N TYR A 402 -8.64 1.40 -4.88
CA TYR A 402 -9.84 2.11 -4.45
C TYR A 402 -9.72 3.60 -4.76
N THR A 403 -10.58 4.11 -5.65
CA THR A 403 -10.55 5.49 -6.12
C THR A 403 -11.80 6.24 -5.71
N GLN A 404 -11.64 7.49 -5.24
CA GLN A 404 -12.71 8.42 -4.91
C GLN A 404 -12.42 9.80 -5.52
N ALA A 405 -13.47 10.57 -5.78
CA ALA A 405 -13.33 11.99 -6.10
C ALA A 405 -13.27 12.80 -4.81
N ILE A 406 -12.28 13.70 -4.70
CA ILE A 406 -12.06 14.57 -3.56
C ILE A 406 -12.42 16.01 -3.90
N ALA A 407 -13.21 16.64 -3.06
CA ALA A 407 -13.61 18.04 -3.24
C ALA A 407 -13.51 18.83 -1.93
N ALA A 408 -13.20 20.12 -2.02
CA ALA A 408 -13.22 21.01 -0.86
C ALA A 408 -14.66 21.23 -0.39
N LYS A 409 -14.90 21.24 0.93
CA LYS A 409 -16.20 21.66 1.47
C LYS A 409 -16.43 23.17 1.31
N VAL A 410 -15.36 23.94 1.23
CA VAL A 410 -15.41 25.41 1.08
C VAL A 410 -14.79 25.78 -0.25
N LYS A 411 -15.52 26.51 -1.09
CA LYS A 411 -15.04 27.03 -2.38
C LYS A 411 -13.75 27.86 -2.19
N GLY A 412 -12.76 27.63 -3.06
CA GLY A 412 -11.45 28.32 -3.04
C GLY A 412 -10.38 27.66 -2.20
N ALA A 413 -10.64 26.45 -1.65
CA ALA A 413 -9.64 25.67 -0.93
C ALA A 413 -8.98 24.57 -1.79
N GLU A 414 -9.26 24.52 -3.08
CA GLU A 414 -8.79 23.47 -3.99
C GLU A 414 -7.26 23.43 -4.10
N GLU A 415 -6.62 24.60 -4.15
CA GLU A 415 -5.15 24.71 -4.20
C GLU A 415 -4.49 24.15 -2.92
N LYS A 416 -5.14 24.35 -1.76
CA LYS A 416 -4.67 23.81 -0.49
C LYS A 416 -4.78 22.27 -0.45
N ILE A 417 -5.82 21.71 -1.08
CA ILE A 417 -5.95 20.24 -1.21
C ILE A 417 -4.76 19.70 -1.99
N SER A 418 -4.48 20.25 -3.17
CA SER A 418 -3.38 19.79 -4.02
C SER A 418 -2.03 19.90 -3.31
N THR A 419 -1.78 21.01 -2.63
CA THR A 419 -0.56 21.21 -1.83
C THR A 419 -0.47 20.24 -0.65
N GLY A 420 -1.58 20.05 0.07
CA GLY A 420 -1.65 19.11 1.20
C GLY A 420 -1.43 17.66 0.77
N LEU A 421 -2.10 17.25 -0.30
CA LEU A 421 -1.94 15.88 -0.87
C LEU A 421 -0.52 15.64 -1.38
N ALA A 422 0.12 16.62 -2.03
CA ALA A 422 1.51 16.48 -2.47
C ALA A 422 2.47 16.24 -1.28
N ARG A 423 2.26 16.94 -0.15
CA ARG A 423 3.04 16.70 1.07
C ARG A 423 2.74 15.38 1.74
N LEU A 424 1.47 14.96 1.76
CA LEU A 424 1.08 13.64 2.27
C LEU A 424 1.62 12.49 1.40
N HIS A 425 1.73 12.73 0.08
CA HIS A 425 2.37 11.77 -0.82
C HIS A 425 3.88 11.61 -0.57
N ASP A 426 4.56 12.64 -0.06
CA ASP A 426 5.94 12.50 0.41
C ASP A 426 6.05 11.61 1.67
N GLU A 427 4.99 11.53 2.50
CA GLU A 427 4.91 10.62 3.66
C GLU A 427 4.54 9.20 3.21
N ASP A 428 3.47 9.07 2.43
CA ASP A 428 2.91 7.80 1.95
C ASP A 428 2.83 7.80 0.43
N PRO A 429 3.82 7.25 -0.27
CA PRO A 429 3.82 7.19 -1.73
C PRO A 429 2.88 6.13 -2.33
N SER A 430 2.15 5.37 -1.50
CA SER A 430 1.25 4.29 -1.95
C SER A 430 -0.13 4.76 -2.43
N PHE A 431 -0.48 6.03 -2.23
CA PHE A 431 -1.68 6.60 -2.81
C PHE A 431 -1.35 7.51 -4.00
N GLU A 432 -2.26 7.65 -4.92
CA GLU A 432 -2.11 8.48 -6.12
C GLU A 432 -3.16 9.57 -6.18
N THR A 433 -2.82 10.67 -6.84
CA THR A 433 -3.75 11.78 -7.10
C THR A 433 -3.71 12.16 -8.57
N GLU A 434 -4.88 12.34 -9.16
CA GLU A 434 -5.03 12.72 -10.56
C GLU A 434 -6.10 13.80 -10.69
N PHE A 435 -5.91 14.74 -11.60
CA PHE A 435 -6.98 15.63 -12.07
C PHE A 435 -7.54 15.10 -13.38
N ASN A 436 -8.81 14.68 -13.37
CA ASN A 436 -9.49 14.28 -14.59
C ASN A 436 -10.08 15.51 -15.30
N PRO A 437 -9.51 15.94 -16.44
CA PRO A 437 -9.95 17.17 -17.13
C PRO A 437 -11.34 17.03 -17.77
N GLU A 438 -11.78 15.82 -18.06
CA GLU A 438 -13.09 15.56 -18.64
C GLU A 438 -14.20 15.70 -17.61
N THR A 439 -14.06 15.04 -16.46
CA THR A 439 -15.05 15.11 -15.37
C THR A 439 -14.84 16.31 -14.45
N LYS A 440 -13.72 17.03 -14.62
CA LYS A 440 -13.25 18.15 -13.76
C LYS A 440 -13.19 17.78 -12.29
N GLN A 441 -12.86 16.52 -12.01
CA GLN A 441 -12.72 16.00 -10.65
C GLN A 441 -11.23 15.80 -10.31
N HIS A 442 -10.89 16.13 -9.08
CA HIS A 442 -9.67 15.60 -8.46
C HIS A 442 -9.98 14.22 -7.93
N LEU A 443 -9.19 13.23 -8.33
CA LEU A 443 -9.29 11.85 -7.90
C LEU A 443 -8.17 11.53 -6.93
N ILE A 444 -8.50 10.72 -5.93
CA ILE A 444 -7.54 10.14 -4.99
C ILE A 444 -7.74 8.63 -4.99
N SER A 445 -6.65 7.90 -5.20
CA SER A 445 -6.63 6.43 -5.27
C SER A 445 -5.71 5.87 -4.20
N GLY A 446 -6.17 4.91 -3.44
CA GLY A 446 -5.42 4.27 -2.37
C GLY A 446 -5.70 2.77 -2.27
N ALA A 447 -5.14 2.15 -1.24
CA ALA A 447 -5.32 0.75 -0.96
C ALA A 447 -6.75 0.42 -0.49
N GLY A 448 -7.44 1.33 0.21
CA GLY A 448 -8.80 1.12 0.72
C GLY A 448 -9.43 2.38 1.30
N ASP A 449 -10.62 2.21 1.81
CA ASP A 449 -11.44 3.29 2.36
C ASP A 449 -10.86 3.87 3.65
N ILE A 450 -10.24 3.05 4.51
CA ILE A 450 -9.62 3.51 5.75
C ILE A 450 -8.41 4.40 5.45
N GLN A 451 -7.57 4.06 4.46
CA GLN A 451 -6.44 4.92 4.06
C GLN A 451 -6.94 6.28 3.57
N LEU A 452 -7.94 6.31 2.68
CA LEU A 452 -8.46 7.59 2.16
C LEU A 452 -9.09 8.43 3.27
N ASP A 453 -9.81 7.82 4.23
CA ASP A 453 -10.39 8.53 5.37
C ASP A 453 -9.30 9.11 6.29
N VAL A 454 -8.19 8.39 6.51
CA VAL A 454 -7.02 8.90 7.25
C VAL A 454 -6.38 10.08 6.51
N LEU A 455 -6.21 10.01 5.18
CA LEU A 455 -5.69 11.13 4.39
C LEU A 455 -6.57 12.37 4.49
N CYS A 456 -7.90 12.21 4.45
CA CYS A 456 -8.85 13.32 4.67
C CYS A 456 -8.70 13.92 6.07
N SER A 457 -8.53 13.11 7.10
CA SER A 457 -8.31 13.56 8.47
C SER A 457 -6.99 14.33 8.60
N LYS A 458 -5.90 13.80 8.01
CA LYS A 458 -4.60 14.48 7.98
C LYS A 458 -4.66 15.83 7.23
N LEU A 459 -5.41 15.91 6.13
CA LEU A 459 -5.65 17.18 5.42
C LEU A 459 -6.29 18.21 6.32
N ARG A 460 -7.31 17.82 7.08
CA ARG A 460 -7.97 18.69 8.05
C ARG A 460 -7.03 19.13 9.16
N ASP A 461 -6.35 18.16 9.81
CA ASP A 461 -5.62 18.39 11.05
C ASP A 461 -4.25 19.05 10.82
N LYS A 462 -3.53 18.70 9.74
CA LYS A 462 -2.21 19.26 9.41
C LYS A 462 -2.30 20.51 8.51
N PHE A 463 -3.27 20.57 7.60
CA PHE A 463 -3.34 21.61 6.57
C PHE A 463 -4.60 22.50 6.68
N GLY A 464 -5.51 22.22 7.61
CA GLY A 464 -6.72 23.02 7.85
C GLY A 464 -7.71 23.01 6.69
N VAL A 465 -7.77 21.91 5.93
CA VAL A 465 -8.65 21.76 4.77
C VAL A 465 -9.65 20.64 5.00
N GLU A 466 -10.94 21.00 5.08
CA GLU A 466 -12.02 20.02 5.10
C GLU A 466 -12.41 19.61 3.68
N VAL A 467 -12.48 18.30 3.47
CA VAL A 467 -12.81 17.68 2.19
C VAL A 467 -14.00 16.74 2.27
N THR A 468 -14.61 16.45 1.14
CA THR A 468 -15.61 15.39 0.96
C THR A 468 -15.12 14.41 -0.09
N LEU A 469 -15.36 13.13 0.15
CA LEU A 469 -15.16 12.06 -0.82
C LEU A 469 -16.51 11.70 -1.45
N SER A 470 -16.49 11.40 -2.75
CA SER A 470 -17.65 10.92 -3.50
C SER A 470 -17.22 9.96 -4.59
N ALA A 471 -18.15 9.13 -5.08
CA ALA A 471 -17.87 8.24 -6.19
C ALA A 471 -17.38 9.04 -7.42
N PRO A 472 -16.33 8.57 -8.13
CA PRO A 472 -15.89 9.18 -9.37
C PRO A 472 -16.98 9.14 -10.44
N ILE A 473 -17.04 10.15 -11.27
CA ILE A 473 -17.93 10.16 -12.43
C ILE A 473 -17.33 9.23 -13.48
N VAL A 474 -18.12 8.25 -13.90
CA VAL A 474 -17.74 7.32 -14.96
C VAL A 474 -17.72 8.06 -16.30
N PRO A 475 -16.63 8.02 -17.08
CA PRO A 475 -16.51 8.72 -18.35
C PRO A 475 -17.19 7.93 -19.48
N TYR A 476 -18.51 8.03 -19.56
CA TYR A 476 -19.26 7.45 -20.68
C TYR A 476 -18.94 8.14 -22.01
N ARG A 477 -19.36 7.51 -23.14
CA ARG A 477 -19.32 8.09 -24.49
C ARG A 477 -20.68 7.94 -25.16
N GLU A 478 -20.89 8.71 -26.21
CA GLU A 478 -22.06 8.55 -27.08
C GLU A 478 -21.62 8.19 -28.49
N LYS A 479 -22.39 7.40 -29.21
CA LYS A 479 -22.22 7.13 -30.65
C LYS A 479 -23.56 7.06 -31.34
N ILE A 480 -23.56 7.15 -32.67
CA ILE A 480 -24.74 6.93 -33.49
C ILE A 480 -24.74 5.55 -34.18
N ARG A 481 -25.92 4.96 -34.41
CA ARG A 481 -26.06 3.68 -35.08
C ARG A 481 -26.46 3.77 -36.56
N LYS A 482 -27.04 4.91 -36.98
CA LYS A 482 -27.60 5.08 -38.33
C LYS A 482 -27.10 6.37 -38.97
N PRO A 483 -26.91 6.39 -40.31
CA PRO A 483 -26.67 7.62 -41.01
C PRO A 483 -27.92 8.52 -41.00
N VAL A 484 -27.69 9.81 -41.01
CA VAL A 484 -28.72 10.84 -41.13
C VAL A 484 -28.22 12.00 -41.97
N THR A 485 -29.10 12.58 -42.77
CA THR A 485 -28.81 13.81 -43.54
C THR A 485 -29.73 14.91 -43.06
N VAL A 486 -29.14 16.03 -42.66
CA VAL A 486 -29.86 17.17 -42.11
C VAL A 486 -29.27 18.49 -42.58
N GLU A 487 -30.08 19.54 -42.47
CA GLU A 487 -29.65 20.90 -42.74
C GLU A 487 -29.54 21.72 -41.42
N GLY A 488 -28.48 22.52 -41.33
CA GLY A 488 -28.28 23.48 -40.28
C GLY A 488 -28.21 24.90 -40.83
N LYS A 489 -29.10 25.79 -40.42
CA LYS A 489 -29.15 27.15 -40.89
C LYS A 489 -29.06 28.14 -39.75
N HIS A 490 -28.02 28.95 -39.79
CA HIS A 490 -27.85 30.08 -38.88
C HIS A 490 -28.14 31.39 -39.64
N LYS A 491 -29.19 32.07 -39.22
CA LYS A 491 -29.54 33.39 -39.75
C LYS A 491 -29.88 34.31 -38.59
N LYS A 492 -29.09 35.41 -38.43
CA LYS A 492 -29.33 36.41 -37.42
C LYS A 492 -29.14 37.79 -38.03
N GLN A 493 -30.13 38.65 -37.87
CA GLN A 493 -30.12 40.03 -38.38
C GLN A 493 -30.49 40.96 -37.24
N SER A 494 -29.52 41.75 -36.77
CA SER A 494 -29.68 42.63 -35.60
C SER A 494 -29.03 43.99 -35.87
N GLY A 495 -29.42 44.66 -37.03
CA GLY A 495 -28.89 45.96 -37.39
C GLY A 495 -27.42 45.96 -37.87
N GLY A 496 -27.12 46.46 -39.06
CA GLY A 496 -25.79 46.38 -39.67
C GLY A 496 -25.54 45.07 -40.42
N HIS A 497 -24.30 44.55 -40.41
CA HIS A 497 -23.97 43.29 -41.04
C HIS A 497 -24.67 42.12 -40.35
N GLY A 498 -25.42 41.30 -41.13
CA GLY A 498 -26.07 40.08 -40.66
C GLY A 498 -25.11 38.93 -40.42
N GLN A 499 -25.63 37.83 -39.93
CA GLN A 499 -24.93 36.54 -39.84
C GLN A 499 -25.68 35.50 -40.67
N TYR A 500 -25.04 34.87 -41.62
CA TYR A 500 -25.65 33.84 -42.44
C TYR A 500 -24.68 32.64 -42.65
N GLY A 501 -25.13 31.44 -42.34
CA GLY A 501 -24.46 30.21 -42.62
C GLY A 501 -25.48 29.11 -42.83
N HIS A 502 -25.34 28.30 -43.90
CA HIS A 502 -26.23 27.18 -44.17
C HIS A 502 -25.39 26.00 -44.66
N VAL A 503 -25.55 24.84 -44.01
CA VAL A 503 -24.87 23.60 -44.34
C VAL A 503 -25.86 22.45 -44.42
N LYS A 504 -25.65 21.56 -45.34
CA LYS A 504 -26.31 20.25 -45.43
C LYS A 504 -25.28 19.19 -45.11
N MET A 505 -25.48 18.47 -44.01
CA MET A 505 -24.53 17.52 -43.42
C MET A 505 -25.09 16.11 -43.46
N GLU A 506 -24.27 15.14 -43.80
CA GLU A 506 -24.49 13.73 -43.47
C GLU A 506 -23.66 13.37 -42.26
N PHE A 507 -24.30 12.80 -41.26
CA PHE A 507 -23.65 12.18 -40.12
C PHE A 507 -23.82 10.66 -40.23
N ALA A 508 -22.73 9.92 -40.15
CA ALA A 508 -22.75 8.46 -40.23
C ALA A 508 -21.79 7.82 -39.22
N PRO A 509 -22.05 6.57 -38.78
CA PRO A 509 -21.11 5.83 -37.94
C PRO A 509 -19.72 5.72 -38.60
N TYR A 510 -18.67 5.84 -37.78
CA TYR A 510 -17.27 5.68 -38.20
C TYR A 510 -16.56 4.71 -37.28
N THR A 511 -15.92 3.69 -37.84
CA THR A 511 -15.31 2.58 -37.07
C THR A 511 -13.80 2.56 -37.07
N GLU A 512 -13.14 3.40 -37.91
CA GLU A 512 -11.69 3.43 -38.06
C GLU A 512 -11.04 4.52 -37.20
N GLY A 513 -11.82 5.19 -36.31
CA GLY A 513 -11.35 6.22 -35.41
C GLY A 513 -12.50 7.00 -34.78
N ASP A 514 -12.19 8.00 -33.97
CA ASP A 514 -13.19 8.77 -33.21
C ASP A 514 -13.96 9.76 -34.07
N TYR A 515 -13.32 10.32 -35.11
CA TYR A 515 -13.93 11.35 -35.93
C TYR A 515 -13.27 11.45 -37.29
N LEU A 516 -14.11 11.63 -38.36
CA LEU A 516 -13.70 11.92 -39.70
C LEU A 516 -14.56 13.02 -40.33
N PHE A 517 -13.93 14.11 -40.79
CA PHE A 517 -14.57 15.12 -41.60
C PHE A 517 -14.31 14.88 -43.08
N GLN A 518 -15.36 14.96 -43.90
CA GLN A 518 -15.29 14.85 -45.33
C GLN A 518 -16.08 15.94 -46.01
N GLU A 519 -15.68 16.33 -47.23
CA GLU A 519 -16.44 17.24 -48.08
C GLU A 519 -16.83 16.55 -49.38
N LYS A 520 -18.07 16.72 -49.80
CA LYS A 520 -18.62 16.24 -51.08
C LYS A 520 -19.46 17.33 -51.74
N ILE A 521 -18.96 18.57 -51.75
CA ILE A 521 -19.67 19.72 -52.28
C ILE A 521 -19.57 19.74 -53.80
N PHE A 522 -20.71 19.97 -54.48
CA PHE A 522 -20.80 20.20 -55.91
C PHE A 522 -21.07 21.68 -56.18
N GLY A 523 -20.39 22.30 -57.18
CA GLY A 523 -20.67 23.64 -57.64
C GLY A 523 -20.27 24.80 -56.71
N GLY A 524 -19.55 24.56 -55.61
CA GLY A 524 -19.00 25.61 -54.75
C GLY A 524 -20.05 26.31 -53.85
N SER A 525 -21.14 25.61 -53.53
CA SER A 525 -22.24 26.17 -52.73
C SER A 525 -21.80 26.59 -51.31
N VAL A 526 -20.74 26.05 -50.77
CA VAL A 526 -20.02 26.52 -49.58
C VAL A 526 -18.57 26.77 -49.95
N PRO A 527 -18.06 28.02 -49.89
CA PRO A 527 -16.68 28.35 -50.15
C PRO A 527 -15.69 27.55 -49.28
N LYS A 528 -14.56 27.10 -49.86
CA LYS A 528 -13.55 26.23 -49.19
C LYS A 528 -12.97 26.85 -47.92
N ASN A 529 -12.86 28.16 -47.86
CA ASN A 529 -12.37 28.86 -46.65
C ASN A 529 -13.29 28.69 -45.42
N PHE A 530 -14.55 28.28 -45.59
CA PHE A 530 -15.46 28.02 -44.48
C PHE A 530 -15.51 26.55 -44.03
N HIS A 531 -14.94 25.58 -44.80
CA HIS A 531 -14.91 24.17 -44.45
C HIS A 531 -14.23 23.92 -43.11
N PRO A 532 -13.08 24.57 -42.78
CA PRO A 532 -12.46 24.42 -41.46
C PRO A 532 -13.36 24.93 -40.30
N ALA A 533 -14.18 25.97 -40.55
CA ALA A 533 -15.12 26.46 -39.55
C ALA A 533 -16.27 25.47 -39.30
N VAL A 534 -16.75 24.78 -40.35
CA VAL A 534 -17.73 23.70 -40.23
C VAL A 534 -17.16 22.54 -39.43
N ASP A 535 -15.97 22.06 -39.78
CA ASP A 535 -15.27 20.98 -39.05
C ASP A 535 -15.08 21.33 -37.56
N LYS A 536 -14.57 22.53 -37.27
CA LYS A 536 -14.41 23.02 -35.91
C LYS A 536 -15.75 23.08 -35.16
N GLY A 537 -16.83 23.50 -35.84
CA GLY A 537 -18.17 23.54 -35.26
C GLY A 537 -18.71 22.17 -34.86
N ILE A 538 -18.43 21.13 -35.65
CA ILE A 538 -18.80 19.75 -35.33
C ILE A 538 -17.94 19.20 -34.18
N ARG A 539 -16.61 19.38 -34.20
CA ARG A 539 -15.71 18.93 -33.12
C ARG A 539 -16.12 19.50 -31.77
N GLU A 540 -16.39 20.79 -31.71
CA GLU A 540 -16.87 21.42 -30.47
C GLU A 540 -18.29 20.93 -30.06
N ALA A 541 -19.14 20.59 -31.03
CA ALA A 541 -20.46 20.02 -30.72
C ALA A 541 -20.35 18.58 -30.19
N MET A 542 -19.37 17.82 -30.65
CA MET A 542 -19.10 16.45 -30.20
C MET A 542 -18.62 16.37 -28.75
N GLU A 543 -18.05 17.44 -28.17
CA GLU A 543 -17.67 17.49 -26.76
C GLU A 543 -18.89 17.30 -25.84
N HIS A 544 -20.10 17.56 -26.35
CA HIS A 544 -21.36 17.43 -25.65
C HIS A 544 -22.35 16.60 -26.45
N GLY A 545 -22.52 15.34 -26.09
CA GLY A 545 -23.50 14.46 -26.71
C GLY A 545 -24.96 14.86 -26.43
N VAL A 546 -25.87 14.21 -27.13
CA VAL A 546 -27.29 14.61 -27.13
C VAL A 546 -28.16 13.78 -26.17
N LEU A 547 -27.65 12.63 -25.67
CA LEU A 547 -28.40 11.75 -24.74
C LEU A 547 -28.19 12.18 -23.29
N ALA A 548 -26.93 12.17 -22.87
CA ALA A 548 -26.52 12.43 -21.51
C ALA A 548 -25.40 13.49 -21.41
N GLY A 549 -25.01 14.10 -22.55
CA GLY A 549 -24.01 15.14 -22.60
C GLY A 549 -22.57 14.62 -22.55
N TYR A 550 -22.33 13.33 -22.71
CA TYR A 550 -21.00 12.75 -22.81
C TYR A 550 -20.42 12.90 -24.22
N PRO A 551 -19.08 12.96 -24.38
CA PRO A 551 -18.47 13.16 -25.70
C PRO A 551 -18.92 12.12 -26.72
N MET A 552 -19.20 12.59 -27.95
CA MET A 552 -19.52 11.74 -29.11
C MET A 552 -18.24 11.18 -29.71
N VAL A 553 -18.22 9.89 -30.03
CA VAL A 553 -17.12 9.18 -30.69
C VAL A 553 -17.62 8.40 -31.90
N GLY A 554 -16.71 8.02 -32.79
CA GLY A 554 -17.04 7.18 -33.95
C GLY A 554 -17.98 7.89 -34.95
N LEU A 555 -17.76 9.20 -35.21
CA LEU A 555 -18.60 10.01 -36.08
C LEU A 555 -17.90 10.39 -37.37
N ARG A 556 -18.52 10.09 -38.51
CA ARG A 556 -18.16 10.66 -39.81
C ARG A 556 -19.13 11.78 -40.11
N ALA A 557 -18.61 12.99 -40.33
CA ALA A 557 -19.38 14.16 -40.75
C ALA A 557 -18.99 14.55 -42.17
N THR A 558 -19.95 14.48 -43.10
CA THR A 558 -19.74 14.83 -44.52
C THR A 558 -20.54 16.06 -44.85
N LEU A 559 -19.85 17.11 -45.30
CA LEU A 559 -20.47 18.31 -45.81
C LEU A 559 -20.89 18.06 -47.25
N LEU A 560 -22.20 18.01 -47.53
CA LEU A 560 -22.77 17.66 -48.82
C LEU A 560 -23.12 18.88 -49.66
N ASP A 561 -23.71 19.92 -49.01
CA ASP A 561 -24.21 21.10 -49.69
C ASP A 561 -24.41 22.26 -48.67
N GLY A 562 -24.80 23.42 -49.13
CA GLY A 562 -25.12 24.57 -48.33
C GLY A 562 -25.42 25.81 -49.13
N SER A 563 -25.38 26.98 -48.46
CA SER A 563 -25.43 28.28 -49.14
C SER A 563 -24.72 29.33 -48.33
N TYR A 564 -24.25 30.36 -48.98
CA TYR A 564 -23.61 31.50 -48.34
C TYR A 564 -24.22 32.82 -48.85
N HIS A 565 -23.91 33.88 -48.17
CA HIS A 565 -24.28 35.24 -48.53
C HIS A 565 -22.99 36.06 -48.57
N ASP A 566 -22.77 36.79 -49.68
CA ASP A 566 -21.50 37.47 -49.95
C ASP A 566 -21.07 38.46 -48.85
N VAL A 567 -22.03 39.07 -48.14
CA VAL A 567 -21.78 40.10 -47.14
C VAL A 567 -21.95 39.57 -45.71
N ASP A 568 -22.90 38.65 -45.45
CA ASP A 568 -23.29 38.22 -44.11
C ASP A 568 -22.67 36.89 -43.69
N SER A 569 -21.96 36.24 -44.59
CA SER A 569 -21.29 34.92 -44.25
C SER A 569 -19.89 35.13 -43.67
N ASN A 570 -19.62 34.47 -42.59
CA ASN A 570 -18.33 34.42 -41.91
C ASN A 570 -18.11 33.07 -41.23
N GLU A 571 -16.88 32.80 -40.76
CA GLU A 571 -16.53 31.57 -40.08
C GLU A 571 -17.46 31.25 -38.88
N LEU A 572 -17.80 32.25 -38.06
CA LEU A 572 -18.68 32.04 -36.91
C LEU A 572 -20.07 31.57 -37.34
N SER A 573 -20.62 32.14 -38.45
CA SER A 573 -21.91 31.74 -38.98
C SER A 573 -21.96 30.28 -39.44
N PHE A 574 -20.91 29.84 -40.14
CA PHE A 574 -20.79 28.42 -40.57
C PHE A 574 -20.52 27.49 -39.42
N LYS A 575 -19.73 27.90 -38.44
CA LYS A 575 -19.54 27.14 -37.19
C LYS A 575 -20.88 26.96 -36.45
N MET A 576 -21.70 28.00 -36.34
CA MET A 576 -23.03 27.92 -35.74
C MET A 576 -23.99 27.05 -36.54
N ALA A 577 -23.98 27.16 -37.90
CA ALA A 577 -24.80 26.33 -38.78
C ALA A 577 -24.44 24.85 -38.62
N ALA A 578 -23.16 24.49 -38.52
CA ALA A 578 -22.68 23.15 -38.26
C ALA A 578 -23.19 22.59 -36.93
N ARG A 579 -23.10 23.36 -35.84
CA ARG A 579 -23.63 23.00 -34.50
C ARG A 579 -25.15 22.79 -34.53
N LEU A 580 -25.91 23.60 -35.30
CA LEU A 580 -27.34 23.42 -35.46
C LEU A 580 -27.66 22.14 -36.25
N ALA A 581 -26.91 21.84 -37.32
CA ALA A 581 -27.02 20.56 -38.05
C ALA A 581 -26.77 19.35 -37.13
N TYR A 582 -25.68 19.39 -36.34
CA TYR A 582 -25.37 18.35 -35.36
C TYR A 582 -26.52 18.14 -34.36
N LYS A 583 -26.98 19.24 -33.72
CA LYS A 583 -28.07 19.20 -32.73
C LYS A 583 -29.38 18.65 -33.31
N ALA A 584 -29.67 18.93 -34.58
CA ALA A 584 -30.89 18.46 -35.26
C ALA A 584 -30.74 16.98 -35.74
N GLY A 585 -29.56 16.59 -36.22
CA GLY A 585 -29.33 15.32 -36.86
C GLY A 585 -29.05 14.16 -35.89
N ILE A 586 -28.17 14.38 -34.92
CA ILE A 586 -27.71 13.30 -34.04
C ILE A 586 -28.87 12.59 -33.30
N PRO A 587 -29.91 13.27 -32.77
CA PRO A 587 -31.06 12.58 -32.16
C PRO A 587 -31.80 11.64 -33.10
N GLN A 588 -31.80 11.90 -34.42
CA GLN A 588 -32.46 11.08 -35.43
C GLN A 588 -31.60 9.88 -35.87
N ALA A 589 -30.32 9.88 -35.57
CA ALA A 589 -29.34 8.87 -35.96
C ALA A 589 -29.29 7.65 -34.99
N SER A 590 -30.30 7.48 -34.14
CA SER A 590 -30.33 6.43 -33.10
C SER A 590 -29.08 6.47 -32.19
N PRO A 591 -28.87 7.55 -31.45
CA PRO A 591 -27.74 7.66 -30.55
C PRO A 591 -27.82 6.65 -29.41
N VAL A 592 -26.68 6.14 -28.96
CA VAL A 592 -26.54 5.17 -27.85
C VAL A 592 -25.39 5.56 -26.93
N LEU A 593 -25.51 5.18 -25.68
CA LEU A 593 -24.46 5.37 -24.69
C LEU A 593 -23.47 4.21 -24.73
N LEU A 594 -22.18 4.54 -24.61
CA LEU A 594 -21.10 3.60 -24.45
C LEU A 594 -20.59 3.67 -23.01
N GLU A 595 -20.43 2.49 -22.39
CA GLU A 595 -19.83 2.36 -21.07
C GLU A 595 -18.37 1.90 -21.16
N PRO A 596 -17.45 2.45 -20.32
CA PRO A 596 -16.08 1.97 -20.25
C PRO A 596 -16.07 0.59 -19.58
N VAL A 597 -15.35 -0.36 -20.19
CA VAL A 597 -15.11 -1.70 -19.70
C VAL A 597 -13.65 -1.83 -19.30
N CYS A 598 -13.43 -2.40 -18.12
CA CYS A 598 -12.10 -2.68 -17.59
C CYS A 598 -11.78 -4.16 -17.69
N SER A 599 -10.56 -4.49 -18.09
CA SER A 599 -9.94 -5.80 -17.92
C SER A 599 -9.44 -5.91 -16.48
N MET A 600 -9.67 -7.07 -15.87
CA MET A 600 -9.35 -7.32 -14.46
C MET A 600 -8.58 -8.62 -14.31
N LYS A 601 -7.65 -8.63 -13.37
CA LYS A 601 -7.02 -9.85 -12.81
C LYS A 601 -7.30 -9.89 -11.33
N VAL A 602 -7.95 -10.93 -10.86
CA VAL A 602 -8.33 -11.13 -9.46
C VAL A 602 -7.63 -12.36 -8.94
N VAL A 603 -6.81 -12.22 -7.89
CA VAL A 603 -6.09 -13.32 -7.25
C VAL A 603 -6.74 -13.63 -5.91
N ILE A 604 -7.14 -14.88 -5.71
CA ILE A 604 -7.85 -15.35 -4.52
C ILE A 604 -7.44 -16.78 -4.18
N PRO A 605 -7.59 -17.23 -2.91
CA PRO A 605 -7.54 -18.65 -2.58
C PRO A 605 -8.66 -19.44 -3.26
N ASP A 606 -8.38 -20.69 -3.64
CA ASP A 606 -9.33 -21.61 -4.30
C ASP A 606 -10.70 -21.69 -3.61
N SER A 607 -10.72 -21.65 -2.28
CA SER A 607 -11.94 -21.77 -1.48
C SER A 607 -12.95 -20.62 -1.70
N TYR A 608 -12.53 -19.47 -2.22
CA TYR A 608 -13.38 -18.30 -2.48
C TYR A 608 -13.81 -18.16 -3.95
N MET A 609 -13.37 -19.06 -4.82
CA MET A 609 -13.59 -18.96 -6.28
C MET A 609 -15.09 -18.82 -6.63
N GLY A 610 -15.94 -19.64 -6.02
CA GLY A 610 -17.39 -19.62 -6.29
C GLY A 610 -18.05 -18.29 -5.91
N ASP A 611 -17.70 -17.74 -4.76
CA ASP A 611 -18.25 -16.48 -4.25
C ASP A 611 -17.84 -15.29 -5.11
N VAL A 612 -16.56 -15.26 -5.52
CA VAL A 612 -16.00 -14.17 -6.33
C VAL A 612 -16.55 -14.20 -7.75
N ILE A 613 -16.65 -15.38 -8.38
CA ILE A 613 -17.30 -15.53 -9.70
C ILE A 613 -18.77 -15.11 -9.63
N GLY A 614 -19.48 -15.51 -8.56
CA GLY A 614 -20.85 -15.12 -8.32
C GLY A 614 -21.03 -13.60 -8.18
N ASP A 615 -20.13 -12.90 -7.50
CA ASP A 615 -20.15 -11.44 -7.37
C ASP A 615 -19.80 -10.74 -8.69
N LEU A 616 -18.78 -11.20 -9.42
CA LEU A 616 -18.43 -10.66 -10.73
C LEU A 616 -19.60 -10.77 -11.73
N ASN A 617 -20.30 -11.90 -11.75
CA ASN A 617 -21.48 -12.08 -12.59
C ASN A 617 -22.60 -11.10 -12.22
N LYS A 618 -22.84 -10.84 -10.92
CA LYS A 618 -23.81 -9.82 -10.48
C LYS A 618 -23.43 -8.42 -10.95
N ARG A 619 -22.12 -8.12 -11.06
CA ARG A 619 -21.57 -6.87 -11.57
C ARG A 619 -21.47 -6.82 -13.09
N ARG A 620 -22.17 -7.70 -13.78
CA ARG A 620 -22.11 -7.83 -15.25
C ARG A 620 -20.70 -8.16 -15.78
N GLY A 621 -19.86 -8.72 -14.90
CA GLY A 621 -18.51 -9.16 -15.25
C GLY A 621 -18.55 -10.38 -16.14
N ARG A 622 -17.66 -10.42 -17.13
CA ARG A 622 -17.48 -11.54 -18.04
C ARG A 622 -16.16 -12.23 -17.71
N ILE A 623 -16.23 -13.49 -17.29
CA ILE A 623 -15.03 -14.29 -17.01
C ILE A 623 -14.41 -14.70 -18.35
N MET A 624 -13.14 -14.38 -18.52
CA MET A 624 -12.34 -14.64 -19.72
C MET A 624 -11.43 -15.86 -19.55
N GLY A 625 -11.01 -16.14 -18.33
CA GLY A 625 -10.12 -17.25 -18.00
C GLY A 625 -9.90 -17.43 -16.50
N MET A 626 -9.40 -18.60 -16.13
CA MET A 626 -9.01 -18.94 -14.76
C MET A 626 -7.74 -19.77 -14.82
N ASN A 627 -6.73 -19.37 -14.06
CA ASN A 627 -5.43 -20.02 -14.01
C ASN A 627 -5.09 -20.36 -12.55
N PRO A 628 -4.78 -21.63 -12.25
CA PRO A 628 -4.21 -21.97 -10.94
C PRO A 628 -2.81 -21.35 -10.83
N ILE A 629 -2.51 -20.81 -9.64
CA ILE A 629 -1.19 -20.32 -9.28
C ILE A 629 -0.72 -20.98 -7.99
N ASP A 630 0.56 -20.93 -7.73
CA ASP A 630 1.16 -21.60 -6.57
C ASP A 630 0.53 -21.13 -5.25
N GLY A 631 0.60 -21.98 -4.22
CA GLY A 631 0.06 -21.71 -2.90
C GLY A 631 -1.45 -21.87 -2.78
N GLY A 632 -2.12 -22.68 -3.66
CA GLY A 632 -3.58 -22.93 -3.60
C GLY A 632 -4.41 -21.70 -3.92
N LYS A 633 -3.90 -20.85 -4.82
CA LYS A 633 -4.57 -19.62 -5.29
C LYS A 633 -5.01 -19.77 -6.74
N GLN A 634 -6.00 -18.95 -7.14
CA GLN A 634 -6.50 -18.83 -8.50
C GLN A 634 -6.38 -17.39 -8.99
N GLU A 635 -5.94 -17.22 -10.23
CA GLU A 635 -6.05 -15.99 -10.98
C GLU A 635 -7.31 -16.03 -11.85
N ILE A 636 -8.25 -15.14 -11.61
CA ILE A 636 -9.45 -14.97 -12.43
C ILE A 636 -9.23 -13.77 -13.34
N ILE A 637 -9.28 -13.99 -14.65
CA ILE A 637 -9.24 -12.94 -15.67
C ILE A 637 -10.69 -12.62 -16.06
N ALA A 638 -11.10 -11.37 -15.94
CA ALA A 638 -12.46 -10.94 -16.23
C ALA A 638 -12.50 -9.55 -16.87
N GLU A 639 -13.59 -9.27 -17.57
CA GLU A 639 -13.94 -7.93 -18.03
C GLU A 639 -15.17 -7.45 -17.26
N CYS A 640 -15.16 -6.22 -16.76
CA CYS A 640 -16.27 -5.68 -16.00
C CYS A 640 -16.47 -4.18 -16.33
N PRO A 641 -17.74 -3.71 -16.44
CA PRO A 641 -17.99 -2.29 -16.61
C PRO A 641 -17.40 -1.46 -15.44
N MET A 642 -16.74 -0.36 -15.75
CA MET A 642 -16.10 0.51 -14.76
C MET A 642 -17.08 0.99 -13.67
N ALA A 643 -18.33 1.25 -14.06
CA ALA A 643 -19.39 1.67 -13.15
C ALA A 643 -19.67 0.68 -12.00
N GLU A 644 -19.36 -0.61 -12.20
CA GLU A 644 -19.61 -1.67 -11.23
C GLU A 644 -18.40 -1.93 -10.30
N LEU A 645 -17.28 -1.23 -10.51
CA LEU A 645 -16.03 -1.46 -9.79
C LEU A 645 -15.80 -0.51 -8.61
N GLY A 646 -16.63 0.51 -8.42
CA GLY A 646 -16.40 1.58 -7.45
C GLY A 646 -16.22 1.10 -5.99
N ASP A 647 -16.90 0.03 -5.59
CA ASP A 647 -16.81 -0.58 -4.26
C ASP A 647 -16.14 -1.98 -4.26
N TYR A 648 -15.65 -2.43 -5.42
CA TYR A 648 -15.19 -3.82 -5.58
C TYR A 648 -14.03 -4.16 -4.66
N ALA A 649 -13.10 -3.24 -4.43
CA ALA A 649 -11.97 -3.42 -3.50
C ALA A 649 -12.44 -3.82 -2.09
N ILE A 650 -13.41 -3.07 -1.56
CA ILE A 650 -13.97 -3.29 -0.22
C ILE A 650 -14.73 -4.63 -0.20
N LYS A 651 -15.51 -4.89 -1.25
CA LYS A 651 -16.32 -6.10 -1.34
C LYS A 651 -15.47 -7.37 -1.46
N LEU A 652 -14.43 -7.33 -2.31
CA LEU A 652 -13.50 -8.45 -2.47
C LEU A 652 -12.79 -8.77 -1.14
N ARG A 653 -12.30 -7.76 -0.42
CA ARG A 653 -11.70 -7.95 0.90
C ARG A 653 -12.66 -8.56 1.90
N SER A 654 -13.91 -8.09 1.91
CA SER A 654 -14.94 -8.65 2.79
C SER A 654 -15.24 -10.11 2.47
N MET A 655 -15.39 -10.48 1.18
CA MET A 655 -15.69 -11.85 0.76
C MET A 655 -14.53 -12.81 1.03
N THR A 656 -13.30 -12.36 0.84
CA THR A 656 -12.09 -13.18 0.96
C THR A 656 -11.40 -13.03 2.30
N GLN A 657 -12.01 -12.33 3.25
CA GLN A 657 -11.42 -12.01 4.55
C GLN A 657 -10.05 -11.31 4.42
N GLY A 658 -9.88 -10.47 3.38
CA GLY A 658 -8.63 -9.76 3.11
C GLY A 658 -7.56 -10.53 2.33
N ARG A 659 -7.85 -11.78 1.90
CA ARG A 659 -6.90 -12.61 1.13
C ARG A 659 -6.89 -12.30 -0.36
N GLY A 660 -7.99 -11.76 -0.89
CA GLY A 660 -8.11 -11.42 -2.31
C GLY A 660 -7.46 -10.10 -2.67
N SER A 661 -6.85 -10.04 -3.84
CA SER A 661 -6.34 -8.83 -4.46
C SER A 661 -6.82 -8.74 -5.90
N PHE A 662 -6.86 -7.55 -6.47
CA PHE A 662 -7.14 -7.36 -7.88
C PHE A 662 -6.44 -6.14 -8.44
N VAL A 663 -6.24 -6.17 -9.74
CA VAL A 663 -5.84 -5.02 -10.54
C VAL A 663 -6.82 -4.88 -11.69
N SER A 664 -7.14 -3.64 -12.08
CA SER A 664 -8.02 -3.34 -13.19
C SER A 664 -7.39 -2.30 -14.11
N LYS A 665 -7.65 -2.42 -15.41
CA LYS A 665 -7.16 -1.50 -16.43
C LYS A 665 -8.27 -1.24 -17.44
N PHE A 666 -8.42 0.02 -17.86
CA PHE A 666 -9.33 0.36 -18.96
C PHE A 666 -8.96 -0.45 -20.20
N GLU A 667 -9.95 -1.07 -20.83
CA GLU A 667 -9.77 -1.89 -22.04
C GLU A 667 -10.41 -1.23 -23.26
N ARG A 668 -11.70 -0.95 -23.21
CA ARG A 668 -12.48 -0.40 -24.33
C ARG A 668 -13.81 0.20 -23.89
N TYR A 669 -14.51 0.77 -24.86
CA TYR A 669 -15.90 1.18 -24.71
C TYR A 669 -16.84 0.18 -25.38
N ASP A 670 -17.87 -0.29 -24.68
CA ASP A 670 -18.93 -1.16 -25.19
C ASP A 670 -20.29 -0.47 -25.07
N GLU A 671 -21.28 -0.89 -25.89
CA GLU A 671 -22.64 -0.34 -25.79
C GLU A 671 -23.28 -0.72 -24.45
N ALA A 672 -23.70 0.27 -23.69
CA ALA A 672 -24.39 0.04 -22.42
C ALA A 672 -25.78 -0.61 -22.66
N PRO A 673 -26.22 -1.57 -21.83
CA PRO A 673 -27.58 -2.12 -21.89
C PRO A 673 -28.63 -1.03 -21.69
N ALA A 674 -29.82 -1.20 -22.30
CA ALA A 674 -30.89 -0.19 -22.26
C ALA A 674 -31.25 0.31 -20.84
N PRO A 675 -31.38 -0.56 -19.81
CA PRO A 675 -31.67 -0.10 -18.45
C PRO A 675 -30.56 0.79 -17.86
N VAL A 676 -29.28 0.52 -18.22
CA VAL A 676 -28.12 1.32 -17.79
C VAL A 676 -28.14 2.68 -18.49
N GLN A 677 -28.44 2.69 -19.81
CA GLN A 677 -28.54 3.95 -20.55
C GLN A 677 -29.61 4.87 -19.93
N GLU A 678 -30.83 4.34 -19.67
CA GLU A 678 -31.93 5.09 -19.08
C GLU A 678 -31.55 5.69 -17.71
N LYS A 679 -30.91 4.89 -16.87
CA LYS A 679 -30.43 5.30 -15.54
C LYS A 679 -29.41 6.45 -15.66
N VAL A 680 -28.37 6.25 -16.47
CA VAL A 680 -27.29 7.25 -16.63
C VAL A 680 -27.78 8.56 -17.22
N ILE A 681 -28.70 8.49 -18.21
CA ILE A 681 -29.32 9.68 -18.81
C ILE A 681 -30.10 10.47 -17.74
N ALA A 682 -30.91 9.78 -16.92
CA ALA A 682 -31.69 10.41 -15.86
C ALA A 682 -30.79 11.06 -14.77
N GLU A 683 -29.74 10.34 -14.32
CA GLU A 683 -28.79 10.83 -13.32
C GLU A 683 -28.03 12.05 -13.82
N ASN A 684 -27.55 12.02 -15.08
CA ASN A 684 -26.79 13.15 -15.61
C ASN A 684 -27.65 14.38 -15.86
N LYS A 685 -28.91 14.19 -16.28
CA LYS A 685 -29.88 15.29 -16.41
C LYS A 685 -30.11 15.97 -15.06
N ALA A 686 -30.33 15.19 -14.00
CA ALA A 686 -30.51 15.74 -12.65
C ALA A 686 -29.25 16.49 -12.17
N ARG A 687 -28.06 15.98 -12.48
CA ARG A 687 -26.77 16.64 -12.15
C ARG A 687 -26.63 17.98 -12.89
N MET A 688 -26.92 18.02 -14.17
CA MET A 688 -26.84 19.25 -14.97
C MET A 688 -27.86 20.32 -14.50
N GLU A 689 -29.06 19.89 -14.09
CA GLU A 689 -30.07 20.75 -13.52
C GLU A 689 -29.63 21.35 -12.16
N ALA A 690 -28.92 20.55 -11.35
CA ALA A 690 -28.36 21.03 -10.08
C ALA A 690 -27.23 22.03 -10.29
N LEU A 691 -26.30 21.79 -11.23
CA LEU A 691 -25.21 22.71 -11.56
C LEU A 691 -25.68 24.06 -12.15
N ASN A 692 -26.85 24.09 -12.79
CA ASN A 692 -27.41 25.33 -13.33
C ASN A 692 -28.19 26.18 -12.28
N LYS A 693 -28.39 25.65 -11.07
CA LYS A 693 -29.06 26.34 -9.95
C LYS A 693 -28.09 26.98 -8.98
N ASP A 694 -26.83 26.58 -8.98
CA ASP A 694 -25.70 27.16 -8.21
C ASP A 694 -24.92 28.19 -9.04
#